data_16babbc2a395120abb307a0566edda72
#
_entry.id   16babbc2a395120abb307a0566edda72
#
_cell.length_a   1.000
_cell.length_b   1.000
_cell.length_c   1.000
_cell.angle_alpha   90.00
_cell.angle_beta   90.00
_cell.angle_gamma   90.00
#
_symmetry.space_group_name_H-M   'P 1'
#
loop_
_entity.id
_entity.type
_entity.pdbx_description
1 polymer ?
#
loop_
_entity_poly.entity_id
_entity_poly.type
_entity_poly.pdbx_seq_one_letter_code
_entity_poly.pdbx_strand_id
1 'polypeptide(L)'
;MSIHFKINNTEVEAEPGELLIHTAQKYGIEIPSLCHNDKVKSYGACGVCVVENAKGGKLMRSCSTEVGPQFEGMEIYTETPRVIQARKIAVELLMTDHTGDCRPPCMLECPAHTDCQGYVGLIANGFTEEAVRLIMEKIPLPASIGRVCPHPCEKACRRAALEEPVSMANLKRFAGDVNLGKGEHAYKPDVLPDTGKKVAVIGGGPAGLTAAAVLRGKGHAVEVFDMMPEMGGMLRYGIPEYRLPKAIVAQEVALLASMGIGMHNNVKVGEGKYTLEYFRSEYDAVIVAIGAWTSSRMRIPGEDLAGVMGGIDFLREIALGKIPDLGRKVAVVGGGNTAMDACRSAVRAGASEVYTIYRRTRAEMPAEQIEIDEAEEEGVVFKFLCNPVEILGKDGRVCAVKAQKMKLGEPDAGGRRAPVPVDGEFETIEVDTVIMAIGQSCNLSGFETLEHTKKNTLSADETNFTTSESGVFACGDVTNRGAGIAIAAIAEAQKAAAAAHEYLTSGLAAERAKNEDEMFYSKRELSKEQIREEYSFRNSENRVPLRHRSAQERKTDFKEFVSGYSAEEAQREASRCLECGCLDFYECRLLELANRYEIHPDRIGGERHHRRSLKVKAEYFTRDQDKCILCGLCVRACEEVTGRGVLGLVGRGFDTTVQPAMGLPLKEADCISCGLCVSVCPTGALTENMNGMKAVPLPENFFTYRCTLCSAGCALLVSHYGNAVLKAVPLPGKDADVLCERGRFLLPERFTLGDSMEEVKTAFGRILKDGAVSAGKIGVLISASCGEKQIEKITAFASALMPAFIASNSMGKPVPEKYADSMDTAVRKNGKGSGVSALTIGVNDEILKEHGIEPLTAKQKAWIETGEIETLFVFGDDIWELDTSKVKNAEQFKIEF
;
A
#
# COMPACT_ATOMS: atom_id res chain seq x y z
N MET A 1 19.59 4.15 -50.19
CA MET A 1 18.17 3.92 -50.55
C MET A 1 17.54 3.25 -49.34
N SER A 2 16.51 3.88 -48.85
CA SER A 2 15.69 3.30 -47.75
C SER A 2 15.01 2.04 -48.25
N ILE A 3 14.71 1.14 -47.29
CA ILE A 3 14.12 -0.16 -47.54
C ILE A 3 12.67 -0.11 -47.01
N HIS A 4 11.72 -0.48 -47.90
CA HIS A 4 10.31 -0.42 -47.63
C HIS A 4 9.74 -1.81 -47.37
N PHE A 5 9.08 -2.00 -46.24
CA PHE A 5 8.46 -3.26 -45.84
C PHE A 5 7.30 -3.05 -44.89
N LYS A 6 6.67 -4.10 -44.38
CA LYS A 6 5.55 -4.00 -43.44
C LYS A 6 5.87 -4.65 -42.08
N ILE A 7 5.38 -4.01 -41.01
CA ILE A 7 5.30 -4.61 -39.67
C ILE A 7 3.83 -4.55 -39.21
N ASN A 8 3.19 -5.71 -39.00
CA ASN A 8 1.76 -5.79 -38.62
C ASN A 8 0.85 -4.97 -39.55
N ASN A 9 0.99 -5.12 -40.86
CA ASN A 9 0.29 -4.34 -41.88
C ASN A 9 0.62 -2.83 -41.94
N THR A 10 1.47 -2.30 -41.07
CA THR A 10 1.95 -0.92 -41.13
C THR A 10 3.14 -0.82 -42.09
N GLU A 11 3.04 0.04 -43.08
CA GLU A 11 4.17 0.35 -43.98
C GLU A 11 5.25 1.06 -43.17
N VAL A 12 6.46 0.57 -43.25
CA VAL A 12 7.63 1.12 -42.58
C VAL A 12 8.80 1.31 -43.54
N GLU A 13 9.64 2.27 -43.22
CA GLU A 13 10.84 2.59 -43.96
C GLU A 13 12.04 2.57 -43.03
N ALA A 14 13.12 1.91 -43.40
CA ALA A 14 14.35 1.80 -42.63
C ALA A 14 15.59 2.06 -43.46
N GLU A 15 16.64 2.57 -42.84
CA GLU A 15 17.96 2.67 -43.45
C GLU A 15 18.66 1.32 -43.46
N PRO A 16 19.47 0.99 -44.49
CA PRO A 16 20.27 -0.25 -44.46
C PRO A 16 21.20 -0.30 -43.24
N GLY A 17 21.17 -1.41 -42.53
CA GLY A 17 21.93 -1.63 -41.30
C GLY A 17 21.20 -1.22 -40.01
N GLU A 18 20.04 -0.57 -40.12
CA GLU A 18 19.19 -0.28 -38.95
C GLU A 18 18.66 -1.58 -38.35
N LEU A 19 18.60 -1.64 -37.01
CA LEU A 19 18.02 -2.80 -36.32
C LEU A 19 16.50 -2.82 -36.47
N LEU A 20 15.94 -3.98 -36.77
CA LEU A 20 14.49 -4.16 -36.93
C LEU A 20 13.68 -3.70 -35.69
N ILE A 21 14.21 -3.85 -34.47
CA ILE A 21 13.55 -3.36 -33.26
C ILE A 21 13.49 -1.82 -33.25
N HIS A 22 14.51 -1.10 -33.70
CA HIS A 22 14.52 0.35 -33.79
C HIS A 22 13.57 0.86 -34.85
N THR A 23 13.51 0.17 -36.00
CA THR A 23 12.51 0.49 -37.04
C THR A 23 11.11 0.35 -36.48
N ALA A 24 10.79 -0.75 -35.74
CA ALA A 24 9.49 -0.91 -35.12
C ALA A 24 9.16 0.23 -34.14
N GLN A 25 10.11 0.62 -33.30
CA GLN A 25 9.95 1.71 -32.32
C GLN A 25 9.64 3.05 -32.99
N LYS A 26 10.29 3.39 -34.11
CA LYS A 26 10.01 4.63 -34.86
C LYS A 26 8.55 4.76 -35.31
N TYR A 27 7.90 3.64 -35.55
CA TYR A 27 6.50 3.59 -35.96
C TYR A 27 5.54 3.24 -34.82
N GLY A 28 6.00 3.33 -33.56
CA GLY A 28 5.18 3.07 -32.36
C GLY A 28 4.80 1.61 -32.15
N ILE A 29 5.50 0.67 -32.83
CA ILE A 29 5.26 -0.78 -32.70
C ILE A 29 6.17 -1.32 -31.61
N GLU A 30 5.58 -1.73 -30.49
CA GLU A 30 6.31 -2.31 -29.36
C GLU A 30 6.74 -3.74 -29.65
N ILE A 31 8.03 -4.04 -29.49
CA ILE A 31 8.58 -5.40 -29.47
C ILE A 31 9.28 -5.60 -28.12
N PRO A 32 8.80 -6.49 -27.26
CA PRO A 32 9.37 -6.68 -25.93
C PRO A 32 10.78 -7.23 -25.96
N SER A 33 11.64 -6.79 -25.04
CA SER A 33 12.98 -7.35 -24.88
C SER A 33 13.48 -7.22 -23.45
N LEU A 34 14.41 -8.12 -23.02
CA LEU A 34 15.06 -8.10 -21.71
C LEU A 34 16.56 -7.86 -21.78
N CYS A 35 17.19 -8.01 -22.95
CA CYS A 35 18.63 -7.86 -23.10
C CYS A 35 19.03 -6.77 -24.11
N HIS A 36 18.10 -5.97 -24.57
CA HIS A 36 18.33 -4.86 -25.50
C HIS A 36 18.21 -3.52 -24.78
N ASN A 37 19.08 -2.59 -25.15
CA ASN A 37 19.03 -1.18 -24.73
C ASN A 37 19.73 -0.38 -25.83
N ASP A 38 19.18 0.78 -26.19
CA ASP A 38 19.62 1.60 -27.31
C ASP A 38 21.04 2.18 -27.14
N LYS A 39 21.52 2.25 -25.90
CA LYS A 39 22.85 2.81 -25.56
C LYS A 39 23.99 1.79 -25.69
N VAL A 40 23.69 0.52 -25.92
CA VAL A 40 24.68 -0.55 -25.97
C VAL A 40 24.47 -1.48 -27.16
N LYS A 41 25.53 -2.11 -27.66
CA LYS A 41 25.47 -3.06 -28.77
C LYS A 41 24.52 -4.20 -28.47
N SER A 42 23.86 -4.71 -29.49
CA SER A 42 22.94 -5.83 -29.36
C SER A 42 23.64 -7.11 -28.94
N TYR A 43 23.01 -7.88 -28.08
CA TYR A 43 23.53 -9.14 -27.57
C TYR A 43 22.69 -10.35 -27.98
N GLY A 44 21.36 -10.19 -28.06
CA GLY A 44 20.44 -11.22 -28.55
C GLY A 44 20.29 -12.46 -27.62
N ALA A 45 20.55 -12.32 -26.32
CA ALA A 45 20.58 -13.46 -25.39
C ALA A 45 19.17 -13.94 -24.96
N CYS A 46 18.24 -13.04 -24.65
CA CYS A 46 16.99 -13.39 -23.95
C CYS A 46 15.95 -14.12 -24.84
N GLY A 47 16.01 -13.95 -26.16
CA GLY A 47 15.05 -14.57 -27.10
C GLY A 47 13.63 -13.99 -27.08
N VAL A 48 13.35 -12.95 -26.32
CA VAL A 48 12.00 -12.39 -26.16
C VAL A 48 11.58 -11.49 -27.33
N CYS A 49 12.54 -10.84 -28.00
CA CYS A 49 12.27 -9.93 -29.12
C CYS A 49 12.02 -10.63 -30.46
N VAL A 50 11.59 -11.89 -30.46
CA VAL A 50 11.32 -12.64 -31.69
C VAL A 50 10.13 -12.08 -32.43
N VAL A 51 10.23 -12.06 -33.77
CA VAL A 51 9.20 -11.71 -34.74
C VAL A 51 9.16 -12.76 -35.85
N GLU A 52 8.09 -12.80 -36.63
CA GLU A 52 7.91 -13.78 -37.68
C GLU A 52 7.86 -13.11 -39.06
N ASN A 53 8.60 -13.67 -40.02
CA ASN A 53 8.48 -13.32 -41.41
C ASN A 53 7.27 -14.02 -42.04
N ALA A 54 6.34 -13.28 -42.60
CA ALA A 54 5.13 -13.78 -43.24
C ALA A 54 5.45 -14.82 -44.33
N LYS A 55 6.51 -14.57 -45.11
CA LYS A 55 6.96 -15.46 -46.18
C LYS A 55 7.89 -16.53 -45.62
N GLY A 56 7.35 -17.73 -45.37
CA GLY A 56 8.11 -18.90 -44.92
C GLY A 56 8.18 -19.08 -43.40
N GLY A 57 7.53 -18.22 -42.60
CA GLY A 57 7.36 -18.43 -41.16
C GLY A 57 8.64 -18.44 -40.33
N LYS A 58 9.73 -17.80 -40.78
CA LYS A 58 10.99 -17.77 -40.04
C LYS A 58 10.92 -16.82 -38.86
N LEU A 59 11.25 -17.34 -37.67
CA LEU A 59 11.41 -16.52 -36.49
C LEU A 59 12.79 -15.84 -36.49
N MET A 60 12.80 -14.52 -36.16
CA MET A 60 14.01 -13.67 -36.14
C MET A 60 14.06 -12.90 -34.86
N ARG A 61 15.24 -12.61 -34.32
CA ARG A 61 15.42 -11.72 -33.16
C ARG A 61 15.54 -10.28 -33.64
N SER A 62 14.54 -9.46 -33.44
CA SER A 62 14.50 -8.07 -33.95
C SER A 62 15.65 -7.21 -33.42
N CYS A 63 16.11 -7.43 -32.20
CA CYS A 63 17.20 -6.66 -31.56
C CYS A 63 18.59 -6.94 -32.18
N SER A 64 18.75 -8.00 -32.98
CA SER A 64 20.01 -8.38 -33.60
C SER A 64 19.88 -8.66 -35.12
N THR A 65 18.76 -8.27 -35.71
CA THR A 65 18.50 -8.38 -37.12
C THR A 65 18.60 -7.00 -37.77
N GLU A 66 19.61 -6.81 -38.59
CA GLU A 66 19.79 -5.58 -39.39
C GLU A 66 18.88 -5.64 -40.62
N VAL A 67 18.20 -4.54 -40.89
CA VAL A 67 17.41 -4.35 -42.11
C VAL A 67 18.36 -4.18 -43.29
N GLY A 68 18.16 -5.01 -44.29
CA GLY A 68 18.93 -4.97 -45.53
C GLY A 68 18.02 -5.16 -46.76
N PRO A 69 18.57 -5.21 -47.97
CA PRO A 69 17.78 -5.32 -49.22
C PRO A 69 16.82 -6.51 -49.25
N GLN A 70 17.10 -7.55 -48.47
CA GLN A 70 16.22 -8.76 -48.32
C GLN A 70 14.88 -8.46 -47.64
N PHE A 71 14.75 -7.31 -46.99
CA PHE A 71 13.48 -6.88 -46.35
C PHE A 71 12.54 -6.16 -47.34
N GLU A 72 13.02 -5.72 -48.50
CA GLU A 72 12.19 -5.03 -49.47
C GLU A 72 10.92 -5.78 -49.80
N GLY A 73 9.75 -5.18 -49.55
CA GLY A 73 8.44 -5.79 -49.76
C GLY A 73 8.13 -6.95 -48.84
N MET A 74 8.92 -7.18 -47.78
CA MET A 74 8.68 -8.20 -46.77
C MET A 74 7.57 -7.79 -45.82
N GLU A 75 6.90 -8.73 -45.20
CA GLU A 75 5.94 -8.52 -44.14
C GLU A 75 6.38 -9.25 -42.86
N ILE A 76 6.44 -8.53 -41.76
CA ILE A 76 6.86 -9.00 -40.44
C ILE A 76 5.69 -8.93 -39.47
N TYR A 77 5.47 -10.01 -38.73
CA TYR A 77 4.45 -10.06 -37.68
C TYR A 77 5.07 -10.12 -36.28
N THR A 78 4.54 -9.34 -35.34
CA THR A 78 5.03 -9.25 -33.97
C THR A 78 4.18 -10.04 -32.98
N GLU A 79 2.97 -10.50 -33.34
CA GLU A 79 1.97 -11.06 -32.41
C GLU A 79 1.28 -12.33 -32.96
N THR A 80 1.95 -13.12 -33.83
CA THR A 80 1.36 -14.40 -34.27
C THR A 80 1.34 -15.40 -33.11
N PRO A 81 0.44 -16.40 -33.12
CA PRO A 81 0.42 -17.47 -32.10
C PRO A 81 1.80 -18.14 -31.91
N ARG A 82 2.57 -18.25 -32.98
CA ARG A 82 3.90 -18.83 -32.96
C ARG A 82 4.93 -17.92 -32.29
N VAL A 83 4.85 -16.60 -32.53
CA VAL A 83 5.68 -15.59 -31.85
C VAL A 83 5.36 -15.58 -30.37
N ILE A 84 4.08 -15.53 -30.00
CA ILE A 84 3.63 -15.53 -28.60
C ILE A 84 4.16 -16.80 -27.89
N GLN A 85 4.00 -17.96 -28.51
CA GLN A 85 4.48 -19.22 -27.95
C GLN A 85 6.02 -19.26 -27.79
N ALA A 86 6.78 -18.72 -28.76
CA ALA A 86 8.23 -18.61 -28.65
C ALA A 86 8.68 -17.70 -27.52
N ARG A 87 8.02 -16.56 -27.34
CA ARG A 87 8.26 -15.62 -26.22
C ARG A 87 7.90 -16.25 -24.88
N LYS A 88 6.75 -16.93 -24.80
CA LYS A 88 6.34 -17.67 -23.61
C LYS A 88 7.43 -18.66 -23.17
N ILE A 89 7.92 -19.49 -24.08
CA ILE A 89 8.99 -20.45 -23.80
C ILE A 89 10.26 -19.73 -23.33
N ALA A 90 10.64 -18.63 -23.98
CA ALA A 90 11.84 -17.88 -23.61
C ALA A 90 11.73 -17.30 -22.19
N VAL A 91 10.57 -16.73 -21.82
CA VAL A 91 10.34 -16.18 -20.48
C VAL A 91 10.27 -17.29 -19.44
N GLU A 92 9.63 -18.43 -19.74
CA GLU A 92 9.60 -19.59 -18.85
C GLU A 92 11.01 -20.13 -18.55
N LEU A 93 11.86 -20.26 -19.57
CA LEU A 93 13.27 -20.68 -19.39
C LEU A 93 14.05 -19.70 -18.52
N LEU A 94 13.86 -18.37 -18.71
CA LEU A 94 14.50 -17.37 -17.87
C LEU A 94 14.00 -17.44 -16.42
N MET A 95 12.69 -17.73 -16.22
CA MET A 95 12.12 -17.87 -14.87
C MET A 95 12.54 -19.16 -14.17
N THR A 96 12.94 -20.21 -14.87
CA THR A 96 13.51 -21.42 -14.20
C THR A 96 14.84 -21.13 -13.52
N ASP A 97 15.63 -20.20 -14.05
CA ASP A 97 16.92 -19.77 -13.48
C ASP A 97 16.76 -18.65 -12.43
N HIS A 98 15.71 -17.84 -12.54
CA HIS A 98 15.44 -16.73 -11.65
C HIS A 98 14.85 -17.23 -10.33
N THR A 99 15.56 -17.04 -9.23
CA THR A 99 15.14 -17.47 -7.89
C THR A 99 14.99 -16.26 -6.99
N GLY A 100 13.79 -16.07 -6.44
CA GLY A 100 13.52 -14.95 -5.54
C GLY A 100 12.05 -14.87 -5.17
N ASP A 101 11.74 -14.04 -4.22
CA ASP A 101 10.36 -13.71 -3.87
C ASP A 101 9.99 -12.39 -4.55
N CYS A 102 9.09 -12.41 -5.52
CA CYS A 102 8.57 -11.17 -6.11
C CYS A 102 7.85 -10.34 -5.06
N ARG A 103 6.97 -10.99 -4.31
CA ARG A 103 6.26 -10.41 -3.16
C ARG A 103 6.60 -11.14 -1.87
N PRO A 104 6.66 -10.45 -0.73
CA PRO A 104 6.98 -11.08 0.55
C PRO A 104 5.82 -11.99 1.00
N PRO A 105 6.10 -13.04 1.79
CA PRO A 105 5.05 -13.94 2.30
C PRO A 105 3.92 -13.22 3.04
N CYS A 106 4.23 -12.16 3.80
CA CYS A 106 3.23 -11.37 4.52
C CYS A 106 2.20 -10.69 3.60
N MET A 107 2.59 -10.31 2.38
CA MET A 107 1.69 -9.74 1.39
C MET A 107 0.83 -10.83 0.74
N LEU A 108 1.42 -11.97 0.41
CA LEU A 108 0.73 -13.10 -0.23
C LEU A 108 -0.31 -13.75 0.69
N GLU A 109 -0.03 -13.82 2.00
CA GLU A 109 -0.96 -14.37 2.99
C GLU A 109 -2.03 -13.37 3.44
N CYS A 110 -1.90 -12.10 3.09
CA CYS A 110 -2.94 -11.12 3.35
C CYS A 110 -4.07 -11.30 2.33
N PRO A 111 -5.33 -11.57 2.75
CA PRO A 111 -6.44 -11.72 1.81
C PRO A 111 -6.65 -10.51 0.89
N ALA A 112 -6.33 -9.30 1.37
CA ALA A 112 -6.41 -8.07 0.60
C ALA A 112 -5.10 -7.73 -0.16
N HIS A 113 -4.08 -8.59 -0.12
CA HIS A 113 -2.76 -8.36 -0.73
C HIS A 113 -2.18 -6.98 -0.41
N THR A 114 -2.42 -6.48 0.82
CA THR A 114 -1.89 -5.19 1.27
C THR A 114 -0.37 -5.22 1.26
N ASP A 115 0.26 -4.17 0.74
CA ASP A 115 1.72 -4.07 0.72
C ASP A 115 2.29 -3.88 2.13
N CYS A 116 2.40 -5.01 2.84
CA CYS A 116 2.91 -5.04 4.21
C CYS A 116 4.37 -4.60 4.29
N GLN A 117 5.20 -4.96 3.31
CA GLN A 117 6.61 -4.56 3.29
C GLN A 117 6.74 -3.07 3.05
N GLY A 118 5.95 -2.52 2.13
CA GLY A 118 5.95 -1.11 1.78
C GLY A 118 5.58 -0.24 2.98
N TYR A 119 4.41 -0.43 3.59
CA TYR A 119 4.01 0.44 4.71
C TYR A 119 4.88 0.25 5.96
N VAL A 120 5.38 -0.96 6.22
CA VAL A 120 6.33 -1.20 7.34
C VAL A 120 7.64 -0.45 7.09
N GLY A 121 8.18 -0.50 5.88
CA GLY A 121 9.39 0.25 5.54
C GLY A 121 9.19 1.76 5.58
N LEU A 122 8.05 2.27 5.13
CA LEU A 122 7.70 3.69 5.23
C LEU A 122 7.63 4.15 6.70
N ILE A 123 7.00 3.38 7.59
CA ILE A 123 6.98 3.69 9.03
C ILE A 123 8.39 3.67 9.61
N ALA A 124 9.23 2.68 9.24
CA ALA A 124 10.60 2.60 9.70
C ALA A 124 11.43 3.85 9.33
N ASN A 125 11.13 4.43 8.18
CA ASN A 125 11.77 5.63 7.66
C ASN A 125 11.12 6.95 8.15
N GLY A 126 10.05 6.90 8.96
CA GLY A 126 9.35 8.07 9.47
C GLY A 126 8.26 8.62 8.54
N PHE A 127 8.00 8.02 7.38
CA PHE A 127 6.98 8.43 6.42
C PHE A 127 5.61 7.82 6.76
N THR A 128 5.05 8.21 7.89
CA THR A 128 3.80 7.63 8.40
C THR A 128 2.60 7.97 7.52
N GLU A 129 2.56 9.15 6.92
CA GLU A 129 1.46 9.55 6.03
C GLU A 129 1.46 8.71 4.75
N GLU A 130 2.61 8.50 4.15
CA GLU A 130 2.79 7.66 2.98
C GLU A 130 2.43 6.21 3.30
N ALA A 131 2.74 5.74 4.52
CA ALA A 131 2.29 4.43 4.98
C ALA A 131 0.76 4.34 5.06
N VAL A 132 0.08 5.38 5.54
CA VAL A 132 -1.38 5.46 5.53
C VAL A 132 -1.93 5.41 4.11
N ARG A 133 -1.38 6.18 3.18
CA ARG A 133 -1.77 6.18 1.75
C ARG A 133 -1.71 4.76 1.19
N LEU A 134 -0.58 4.09 1.38
CA LEU A 134 -0.36 2.74 0.89
C LEU A 134 -1.32 1.70 1.52
N ILE A 135 -1.59 1.81 2.83
CA ILE A 135 -2.56 0.94 3.50
C ILE A 135 -3.97 1.17 2.95
N MET A 136 -4.36 2.45 2.78
CA MET A 136 -5.73 2.81 2.37
C MET A 136 -6.03 2.47 0.90
N GLU A 137 -5.04 2.19 0.06
CA GLU A 137 -5.25 1.61 -1.27
C GLU A 137 -6.04 0.28 -1.20
N LYS A 138 -5.85 -0.49 -0.13
CA LYS A 138 -6.50 -1.79 0.08
C LYS A 138 -7.43 -1.83 1.29
N ILE A 139 -7.10 -1.13 2.36
CA ILE A 139 -7.79 -1.17 3.66
C ILE A 139 -8.19 0.25 4.05
N PRO A 140 -9.40 0.71 3.69
CA PRO A 140 -9.84 2.08 3.99
C PRO A 140 -10.14 2.34 5.48
N LEU A 141 -10.08 1.30 6.32
CA LEU A 141 -10.31 1.35 7.77
C LEU A 141 -9.06 0.88 8.55
N PRO A 142 -7.88 1.52 8.41
CA PRO A 142 -6.62 1.01 8.94
C PRO A 142 -6.57 0.94 10.47
N ALA A 143 -7.16 1.89 11.18
CA ALA A 143 -7.16 1.94 12.63
C ALA A 143 -8.02 0.83 13.25
N SER A 144 -9.21 0.59 12.68
CA SER A 144 -10.10 -0.51 13.10
C SER A 144 -9.49 -1.87 12.77
N ILE A 145 -9.07 -2.09 11.52
CA ILE A 145 -8.54 -3.38 11.09
C ILE A 145 -7.19 -3.69 11.75
N GLY A 146 -6.40 -2.66 12.08
CA GLY A 146 -5.17 -2.84 12.85
C GLY A 146 -5.40 -3.43 14.25
N ARG A 147 -6.60 -3.20 14.85
CA ARG A 147 -6.98 -3.71 16.17
C ARG A 147 -7.58 -5.12 16.15
N VAL A 148 -8.23 -5.50 15.06
CA VAL A 148 -9.10 -6.70 15.06
C VAL A 148 -8.72 -7.79 14.06
N CYS A 149 -7.77 -7.51 13.16
CA CYS A 149 -7.30 -8.50 12.19
C CYS A 149 -6.57 -9.66 12.89
N PRO A 150 -6.85 -10.93 12.55
CA PRO A 150 -6.11 -12.08 13.08
C PRO A 150 -4.71 -12.26 12.44
N HIS A 151 -4.23 -11.25 11.75
CA HIS A 151 -2.88 -11.02 11.18
C HIS A 151 -2.24 -12.25 10.51
N PRO A 152 -2.82 -12.84 9.46
CA PRO A 152 -2.20 -13.94 8.72
C PRO A 152 -0.81 -13.54 8.18
N CYS A 153 -0.61 -12.26 7.86
CA CYS A 153 0.69 -11.72 7.46
C CYS A 153 1.80 -11.91 8.50
N GLU A 154 1.48 -11.85 9.81
CA GLU A 154 2.43 -12.10 10.88
C GLU A 154 2.74 -13.60 11.01
N LYS A 155 1.75 -14.48 10.80
CA LYS A 155 1.93 -15.94 10.80
C LYS A 155 2.89 -16.38 9.68
N ALA A 156 2.88 -15.69 8.54
CA ALA A 156 3.76 -15.95 7.40
C ALA A 156 5.11 -15.20 7.47
N CYS A 157 5.31 -14.33 8.44
CA CYS A 157 6.49 -13.49 8.54
C CYS A 157 7.77 -14.31 8.79
N ARG A 158 8.74 -14.21 7.87
CA ARG A 158 10.04 -14.91 8.00
C ARG A 158 10.84 -14.49 9.23
N ARG A 159 10.59 -13.29 9.77
CA ARG A 159 11.24 -12.85 11.01
C ARG A 159 10.95 -13.80 12.19
N ALA A 160 9.82 -14.50 12.18
CA ALA A 160 9.47 -15.52 13.15
C ALA A 160 10.46 -16.71 13.22
N ALA A 161 11.31 -16.89 12.20
CA ALA A 161 12.37 -17.89 12.25
C ALA A 161 13.60 -17.42 13.02
N LEU A 162 13.79 -16.11 13.22
CA LEU A 162 14.90 -15.54 13.98
C LEU A 162 14.50 -15.34 15.45
N GLU A 163 13.46 -14.53 15.70
CA GLU A 163 12.90 -14.30 17.05
C GLU A 163 11.36 -14.36 17.01
N GLU A 164 10.70 -13.23 16.70
CA GLU A 164 9.25 -13.07 16.63
C GLU A 164 8.87 -12.32 15.35
N PRO A 165 7.65 -12.57 14.82
CA PRO A 165 7.19 -11.84 13.64
C PRO A 165 7.11 -10.34 13.89
N VAL A 166 7.24 -9.54 12.84
CA VAL A 166 7.00 -8.08 12.90
C VAL A 166 5.52 -7.83 13.21
N SER A 167 5.26 -6.87 14.10
CA SER A 167 3.90 -6.52 14.57
C SER A 167 3.11 -5.71 13.55
N MET A 168 2.81 -6.31 12.40
CA MET A 168 2.24 -5.64 11.23
C MET A 168 0.85 -5.05 11.51
N ALA A 169 0.02 -5.76 12.29
CA ALA A 169 -1.30 -5.28 12.64
C ALA A 169 -1.23 -4.01 13.50
N ASN A 170 -0.33 -3.98 14.49
CA ASN A 170 -0.17 -2.81 15.36
C ASN A 170 0.55 -1.64 14.67
N LEU A 171 1.43 -1.91 13.71
CA LEU A 171 1.99 -0.86 12.84
C LEU A 171 0.92 -0.22 11.96
N LYS A 172 0.00 -1.02 11.41
CA LYS A 172 -1.16 -0.52 10.67
C LYS A 172 -2.10 0.29 11.58
N ARG A 173 -2.38 -0.22 12.81
CA ARG A 173 -3.11 0.52 13.84
C ARG A 173 -2.45 1.88 14.12
N PHE A 174 -1.14 1.90 14.37
CA PHE A 174 -0.37 3.12 14.61
C PHE A 174 -0.56 4.14 13.48
N ALA A 175 -0.37 3.71 12.23
CA ALA A 175 -0.55 4.58 11.06
C ALA A 175 -1.98 5.14 10.98
N GLY A 176 -2.99 4.29 11.20
CA GLY A 176 -4.39 4.69 11.23
C GLY A 176 -4.71 5.69 12.35
N ASP A 177 -4.21 5.44 13.55
CA ASP A 177 -4.43 6.33 14.72
C ASP A 177 -3.76 7.70 14.52
N VAL A 178 -2.53 7.73 13.96
CA VAL A 178 -1.85 8.98 13.61
C VAL A 178 -2.64 9.75 12.56
N ASN A 179 -3.19 9.07 11.56
CA ASN A 179 -4.00 9.73 10.54
C ASN A 179 -5.27 10.35 11.15
N LEU A 180 -6.02 9.59 11.94
CA LEU A 180 -7.23 10.09 12.60
C LEU A 180 -6.93 11.25 13.54
N GLY A 181 -5.77 11.23 14.20
CA GLY A 181 -5.31 12.32 15.07
C GLY A 181 -5.11 13.68 14.36
N LYS A 182 -4.99 13.68 13.02
CA LYS A 182 -4.91 14.92 12.21
C LYS A 182 -6.27 15.61 12.04
N GLY A 183 -7.37 15.00 12.44
CA GLY A 183 -8.72 15.56 12.34
C GLY A 183 -9.11 15.89 10.90
N GLU A 184 -9.41 17.15 10.60
CA GLU A 184 -9.80 17.61 9.26
C GLU A 184 -8.69 17.47 8.20
N HIS A 185 -7.43 17.40 8.63
CA HIS A 185 -6.26 17.18 7.78
C HIS A 185 -5.89 15.69 7.61
N ALA A 186 -6.74 14.79 8.09
CA ALA A 186 -6.52 13.35 7.89
C ALA A 186 -6.50 13.00 6.39
N TYR A 187 -5.52 12.21 5.99
CA TYR A 187 -5.47 11.71 4.62
C TYR A 187 -6.69 10.84 4.32
N LYS A 188 -7.24 11.04 3.15
CA LYS A 188 -8.28 10.21 2.53
C LYS A 188 -7.95 9.99 1.05
N PRO A 189 -8.36 8.86 0.45
CA PRO A 189 -8.11 8.62 -0.98
C PRO A 189 -8.67 9.74 -1.85
N ASP A 190 -7.96 10.06 -2.92
CA ASP A 190 -8.39 11.02 -3.93
C ASP A 190 -9.62 10.51 -4.66
N VAL A 191 -10.45 11.44 -5.11
CA VAL A 191 -11.66 11.14 -5.88
C VAL A 191 -11.43 11.61 -7.31
N LEU A 192 -11.51 10.66 -8.26
CA LEU A 192 -11.45 10.97 -9.69
C LEU A 192 -12.66 11.80 -10.14
N PRO A 193 -12.60 12.46 -11.32
CA PRO A 193 -13.73 13.19 -11.88
C PRO A 193 -15.02 12.38 -11.94
N ASP A 194 -16.14 13.05 -11.77
CA ASP A 194 -17.47 12.42 -11.75
C ASP A 194 -17.73 11.67 -13.06
N THR A 195 -18.14 10.42 -12.93
CA THR A 195 -18.50 9.53 -14.05
C THR A 195 -19.96 9.66 -14.47
N GLY A 196 -20.78 10.38 -13.71
CA GLY A 196 -22.23 10.43 -13.89
C GLY A 196 -22.98 9.16 -13.50
N LYS A 197 -22.28 8.15 -12.92
CA LYS A 197 -22.84 6.86 -12.51
C LYS A 197 -23.13 6.83 -11.02
N LYS A 198 -24.26 6.18 -10.64
CA LYS A 198 -24.73 6.07 -9.26
C LYS A 198 -24.68 4.63 -8.78
N VAL A 199 -24.16 4.40 -7.61
CA VAL A 199 -24.07 3.06 -7.01
C VAL A 199 -24.72 3.05 -5.62
N ALA A 200 -25.60 2.09 -5.40
CA ALA A 200 -26.12 1.78 -4.07
C ALA A 200 -25.29 0.66 -3.42
N VAL A 201 -24.86 0.86 -2.19
CA VAL A 201 -24.20 -0.16 -1.37
C VAL A 201 -25.14 -0.50 -0.22
N ILE A 202 -25.57 -1.75 -0.12
CA ILE A 202 -26.49 -2.23 0.92
C ILE A 202 -25.68 -2.95 1.99
N GLY A 203 -25.54 -2.34 3.15
CA GLY A 203 -24.73 -2.76 4.28
C GLY A 203 -23.51 -1.85 4.50
N GLY A 204 -23.47 -1.18 5.65
CA GLY A 204 -22.41 -0.26 6.09
C GLY A 204 -21.35 -0.94 6.96
N GLY A 205 -21.10 -2.26 6.75
CA GLY A 205 -20.02 -3.01 7.38
C GLY A 205 -18.67 -2.83 6.66
N PRO A 206 -17.60 -3.54 7.07
CA PRO A 206 -16.27 -3.38 6.46
C PRO A 206 -16.25 -3.65 4.95
N ALA A 207 -17.03 -4.61 4.45
CA ALA A 207 -17.15 -4.86 3.01
C ALA A 207 -17.82 -3.68 2.30
N GLY A 208 -19.00 -3.25 2.75
CA GLY A 208 -19.74 -2.16 2.10
C GLY A 208 -19.00 -0.84 2.13
N LEU A 209 -18.39 -0.46 3.26
CA LEU A 209 -17.58 0.75 3.39
C LEU A 209 -16.35 0.70 2.47
N THR A 210 -15.74 -0.48 2.29
CA THR A 210 -14.63 -0.66 1.35
C THR A 210 -15.09 -0.50 -0.09
N ALA A 211 -16.16 -1.18 -0.49
CA ALA A 211 -16.71 -1.04 -1.83
C ALA A 211 -17.09 0.41 -2.14
N ALA A 212 -17.71 1.09 -1.18
CA ALA A 212 -18.07 2.49 -1.30
C ALA A 212 -16.83 3.41 -1.49
N ALA A 213 -15.78 3.22 -0.70
CA ALA A 213 -14.56 4.00 -0.81
C ALA A 213 -13.87 3.79 -2.18
N VAL A 214 -13.77 2.55 -2.65
CA VAL A 214 -13.17 2.21 -3.95
C VAL A 214 -13.97 2.85 -5.09
N LEU A 215 -15.27 2.66 -5.12
CA LEU A 215 -16.14 3.19 -6.18
C LEU A 215 -16.17 4.71 -6.18
N ARG A 216 -16.20 5.33 -4.99
CA ARG A 216 -16.12 6.80 -4.88
C ARG A 216 -14.77 7.31 -5.36
N GLY A 217 -13.67 6.66 -5.02
CA GLY A 217 -12.34 6.98 -5.56
C GLY A 217 -12.29 6.93 -7.09
N LYS A 218 -13.06 6.04 -7.71
CA LYS A 218 -13.23 5.96 -9.18
C LYS A 218 -14.15 7.02 -9.77
N GLY A 219 -14.69 7.94 -8.97
CA GLY A 219 -15.52 9.06 -9.41
C GLY A 219 -17.02 8.76 -9.48
N HIS A 220 -17.49 7.58 -9.05
CA HIS A 220 -18.93 7.29 -9.01
C HIS A 220 -19.62 7.99 -7.84
N ALA A 221 -20.90 8.38 -8.01
CA ALA A 221 -21.75 8.79 -6.91
C ALA A 221 -22.15 7.54 -6.11
N VAL A 222 -21.84 7.48 -4.82
CA VAL A 222 -22.05 6.30 -3.99
C VAL A 222 -22.89 6.64 -2.77
N GLU A 223 -23.91 5.82 -2.52
CA GLU A 223 -24.77 5.89 -1.34
C GLU A 223 -24.79 4.54 -0.61
N VAL A 224 -24.51 4.56 0.69
CA VAL A 224 -24.49 3.38 1.57
C VAL A 224 -25.75 3.36 2.42
N PHE A 225 -26.44 2.22 2.45
CA PHE A 225 -27.66 2.00 3.21
C PHE A 225 -27.45 0.92 4.26
N ASP A 226 -27.75 1.21 5.51
CA ASP A 226 -27.60 0.23 6.61
C ASP A 226 -28.85 0.20 7.50
N MET A 227 -29.23 -0.99 7.95
CA MET A 227 -30.38 -1.18 8.83
C MET A 227 -30.14 -0.66 10.26
N MET A 228 -28.89 -0.48 10.65
CA MET A 228 -28.49 -0.08 12.00
C MET A 228 -28.45 1.45 12.13
N PRO A 229 -28.53 1.98 13.37
CA PRO A 229 -28.48 3.41 13.65
C PRO A 229 -27.17 4.09 13.22
N GLU A 230 -26.07 3.33 13.15
CA GLU A 230 -24.75 3.84 12.78
C GLU A 230 -24.01 2.82 11.92
N MET A 231 -23.18 3.31 11.00
CA MET A 231 -22.32 2.48 10.16
C MET A 231 -21.22 1.77 10.95
N GLY A 232 -20.65 0.72 10.38
CA GLY A 232 -19.55 -0.07 10.94
C GLY A 232 -19.80 -1.58 10.97
N GLY A 233 -21.07 -2.02 10.83
CA GLY A 233 -21.41 -3.42 10.82
C GLY A 233 -20.87 -4.19 12.03
N MET A 234 -20.27 -5.37 11.81
CA MET A 234 -19.70 -6.18 12.91
C MET A 234 -18.53 -5.51 13.64
N LEU A 235 -17.80 -4.58 13.02
CA LEU A 235 -16.78 -3.79 13.73
C LEU A 235 -17.39 -2.96 14.88
N ARG A 236 -18.62 -2.51 14.69
CA ARG A 236 -19.33 -1.73 15.69
C ARG A 236 -20.18 -2.57 16.63
N TYR A 237 -20.93 -3.52 16.09
CA TYR A 237 -21.98 -4.24 16.83
C TYR A 237 -21.62 -5.64 17.27
N GLY A 238 -20.58 -6.25 16.69
CA GLY A 238 -20.12 -7.59 17.05
C GLY A 238 -18.84 -7.59 17.88
N ILE A 239 -17.91 -6.66 17.62
CA ILE A 239 -16.65 -6.57 18.35
C ILE A 239 -16.82 -5.65 19.56
N PRO A 240 -16.42 -6.06 20.77
CA PRO A 240 -16.57 -5.25 21.98
C PRO A 240 -15.76 -3.96 21.98
N GLU A 241 -16.25 -2.95 22.73
CA GLU A 241 -15.61 -1.65 22.92
C GLU A 241 -14.15 -1.75 23.40
N TYR A 242 -13.87 -2.67 24.31
CA TYR A 242 -12.52 -2.85 24.87
C TYR A 242 -11.48 -3.38 23.86
N ARG A 243 -11.92 -3.95 22.74
CA ARG A 243 -11.05 -4.36 21.62
C ARG A 243 -11.00 -3.31 20.53
N LEU A 244 -12.16 -2.72 20.22
CA LEU A 244 -12.30 -1.72 19.19
C LEU A 244 -13.23 -0.59 19.66
N PRO A 245 -12.66 0.54 20.11
CA PRO A 245 -13.46 1.70 20.51
C PRO A 245 -14.36 2.20 19.39
N LYS A 246 -15.64 2.40 19.67
CA LYS A 246 -16.64 2.81 18.65
C LYS A 246 -16.37 4.20 18.13
N ALA A 247 -15.68 5.03 18.91
CA ALA A 247 -15.20 6.34 18.47
C ALA A 247 -14.22 6.23 17.28
N ILE A 248 -13.35 5.23 17.27
CA ILE A 248 -12.42 4.98 16.16
C ILE A 248 -13.19 4.60 14.88
N VAL A 249 -14.14 3.67 15.00
CA VAL A 249 -15.00 3.29 13.87
C VAL A 249 -15.77 4.50 13.34
N ALA A 250 -16.33 5.32 14.23
CA ALA A 250 -17.06 6.52 13.84
C ALA A 250 -16.17 7.53 13.11
N GLN A 251 -14.94 7.74 13.56
CA GLN A 251 -13.99 8.63 12.90
C GLN A 251 -13.59 8.13 11.50
N GLU A 252 -13.31 6.84 11.34
CA GLU A 252 -13.03 6.27 10.02
C GLU A 252 -14.24 6.36 9.08
N VAL A 253 -15.45 6.08 9.58
CA VAL A 253 -16.69 6.26 8.80
C VAL A 253 -16.88 7.72 8.39
N ALA A 254 -16.66 8.67 9.30
CA ALA A 254 -16.76 10.10 9.00
C ALA A 254 -15.70 10.53 7.95
N LEU A 255 -14.49 9.99 8.03
CA LEU A 255 -13.45 10.23 7.04
C LEU A 255 -13.88 9.75 5.65
N LEU A 256 -14.44 8.55 5.54
CA LEU A 256 -14.97 8.03 4.27
C LEU A 256 -16.18 8.85 3.78
N ALA A 257 -17.08 9.24 4.67
CA ALA A 257 -18.20 10.12 4.32
C ALA A 257 -17.70 11.47 3.74
N SER A 258 -16.57 11.99 4.24
CA SER A 258 -15.97 13.23 3.74
C SER A 258 -15.41 13.12 2.30
N MET A 259 -15.33 11.92 1.72
CA MET A 259 -15.08 11.71 0.29
C MET A 259 -16.32 12.03 -0.59
N GLY A 260 -17.47 12.35 0.03
CA GLY A 260 -18.74 12.57 -0.65
C GLY A 260 -19.56 11.28 -0.83
N ILE A 261 -19.40 10.31 0.07
CA ILE A 261 -20.23 9.11 0.13
C ILE A 261 -21.48 9.42 0.97
N GLY A 262 -22.67 9.21 0.38
CA GLY A 262 -23.94 9.34 1.11
C GLY A 262 -24.11 8.21 2.12
N MET A 263 -24.50 8.53 3.38
CA MET A 263 -24.69 7.53 4.44
C MET A 263 -26.15 7.56 4.93
N HIS A 264 -26.85 6.43 4.75
CA HIS A 264 -28.27 6.28 5.10
C HIS A 264 -28.45 5.18 6.15
N ASN A 265 -28.63 5.61 7.39
CA ASN A 265 -28.85 4.72 8.53
C ASN A 265 -30.34 4.38 8.68
N ASN A 266 -30.67 3.31 9.43
CA ASN A 266 -32.02 2.84 9.70
C ASN A 266 -32.82 2.50 8.42
N VAL A 267 -32.14 2.01 7.38
CA VAL A 267 -32.74 1.56 6.12
C VAL A 267 -32.57 0.06 5.99
N LYS A 268 -33.68 -0.68 6.12
CA LYS A 268 -33.71 -2.13 5.95
C LYS A 268 -34.35 -2.50 4.62
N VAL A 269 -33.65 -3.28 3.80
CA VAL A 269 -34.16 -3.77 2.53
C VAL A 269 -35.31 -4.74 2.77
N GLY A 270 -36.36 -4.66 1.92
CA GLY A 270 -37.61 -5.38 2.09
C GLY A 270 -38.66 -4.64 2.96
N GLU A 271 -38.32 -3.45 3.51
CA GLU A 271 -39.25 -2.62 4.28
C GLU A 271 -39.57 -1.31 3.56
N GLY A 272 -40.86 -0.96 3.52
CA GLY A 272 -41.34 0.26 2.87
C GLY A 272 -41.03 0.30 1.38
N LYS A 273 -40.43 1.39 0.92
CA LYS A 273 -40.03 1.58 -0.48
C LYS A 273 -38.69 0.91 -0.85
N TYR A 274 -37.87 0.54 0.15
CA TYR A 274 -36.52 0.07 -0.05
C TYR A 274 -36.51 -1.44 -0.39
N THR A 275 -36.92 -1.80 -1.58
CA THR A 275 -36.84 -3.16 -2.13
C THR A 275 -35.60 -3.28 -3.03
N LEU A 276 -35.13 -4.48 -3.32
CA LEU A 276 -34.03 -4.67 -4.27
C LEU A 276 -34.38 -4.07 -5.65
N GLU A 277 -35.62 -4.20 -6.06
CA GLU A 277 -36.12 -3.63 -7.31
C GLU A 277 -36.03 -2.09 -7.31
N TYR A 278 -36.38 -1.43 -6.20
CA TYR A 278 -36.18 0.01 -6.04
C TYR A 278 -34.74 0.41 -6.28
N PHE A 279 -33.77 -0.26 -5.63
CA PHE A 279 -32.34 0.06 -5.81
C PHE A 279 -31.89 -0.18 -7.26
N ARG A 280 -32.36 -1.23 -7.92
CA ARG A 280 -32.02 -1.50 -9.31
C ARG A 280 -32.63 -0.47 -10.29
N SER A 281 -33.73 0.19 -9.93
CA SER A 281 -34.35 1.23 -10.77
C SER A 281 -33.72 2.61 -10.59
N GLU A 282 -33.20 2.91 -9.40
CA GLU A 282 -32.66 4.23 -9.06
C GLU A 282 -31.14 4.34 -9.19
N TYR A 283 -30.45 3.23 -9.28
CA TYR A 283 -28.97 3.16 -9.32
C TYR A 283 -28.49 2.34 -10.53
N ASP A 284 -27.35 2.73 -11.08
CA ASP A 284 -26.73 2.03 -12.22
C ASP A 284 -26.12 0.67 -11.81
N ALA A 285 -25.72 0.52 -10.54
CA ALA A 285 -25.28 -0.76 -9.96
C ALA A 285 -25.62 -0.83 -8.47
N VAL A 286 -25.72 -2.06 -7.96
CA VAL A 286 -26.02 -2.37 -6.55
C VAL A 286 -24.98 -3.33 -6.00
N ILE A 287 -24.39 -2.99 -4.84
CA ILE A 287 -23.49 -3.89 -4.08
C ILE A 287 -24.24 -4.38 -2.84
N VAL A 288 -24.41 -5.69 -2.67
CA VAL A 288 -25.01 -6.29 -1.48
C VAL A 288 -23.91 -6.78 -0.53
N ALA A 289 -23.79 -6.13 0.63
CA ALA A 289 -22.74 -6.39 1.64
C ALA A 289 -23.33 -6.45 3.06
N ILE A 290 -24.49 -7.10 3.23
CA ILE A 290 -25.29 -7.10 4.46
C ILE A 290 -24.70 -7.95 5.59
N GLY A 291 -23.69 -8.78 5.33
CA GLY A 291 -23.01 -9.61 6.34
C GLY A 291 -23.88 -10.75 6.88
N ALA A 292 -23.50 -11.31 8.05
CA ALA A 292 -24.17 -12.41 8.72
C ALA A 292 -24.55 -12.01 10.16
N TRP A 293 -25.82 -11.75 10.40
CA TRP A 293 -26.34 -11.14 11.63
C TRP A 293 -27.12 -12.07 12.54
N THR A 294 -27.46 -13.28 12.09
CA THR A 294 -28.31 -14.22 12.82
C THR A 294 -27.44 -15.25 13.53
N SER A 295 -27.55 -15.35 14.85
CA SER A 295 -26.85 -16.37 15.63
C SER A 295 -27.39 -17.76 15.28
N SER A 296 -26.50 -18.73 15.09
CA SER A 296 -26.85 -20.12 14.86
C SER A 296 -27.40 -20.78 16.12
N ARG A 297 -28.45 -21.61 15.97
CA ARG A 297 -29.07 -22.37 17.06
C ARG A 297 -28.47 -23.78 17.19
N MET A 298 -28.36 -24.27 18.39
CA MET A 298 -27.90 -25.64 18.68
C MET A 298 -28.91 -26.70 18.27
N ARG A 299 -30.21 -26.35 18.24
CA ARG A 299 -31.36 -27.21 17.98
C ARG A 299 -31.51 -28.32 19.05
N ILE A 300 -31.39 -27.89 20.30
CA ILE A 300 -31.57 -28.75 21.46
C ILE A 300 -32.77 -28.28 22.29
N PRO A 301 -33.38 -29.17 23.15
CA PRO A 301 -34.46 -28.78 24.04
C PRO A 301 -34.03 -27.64 24.96
N GLY A 302 -34.95 -26.69 25.19
CA GLY A 302 -34.76 -25.59 26.13
C GLY A 302 -34.15 -24.33 25.54
N GLU A 303 -33.85 -24.27 24.22
CA GLU A 303 -33.30 -23.08 23.59
C GLU A 303 -34.23 -21.85 23.58
N ASP A 304 -35.54 -22.06 23.77
CA ASP A 304 -36.55 -20.98 23.78
C ASP A 304 -36.83 -20.46 25.21
N LEU A 305 -36.12 -20.95 26.22
CA LEU A 305 -36.25 -20.48 27.61
C LEU A 305 -35.75 -19.04 27.77
N ALA A 306 -36.37 -18.30 28.66
CA ALA A 306 -35.87 -16.96 29.04
C ALA A 306 -34.46 -17.12 29.65
N GLY A 307 -33.53 -16.27 29.20
CA GLY A 307 -32.10 -16.35 29.58
C GLY A 307 -31.24 -17.10 28.55
N VAL A 308 -31.81 -17.59 27.44
CA VAL A 308 -31.06 -18.11 26.30
C VAL A 308 -30.99 -17.02 25.23
N MET A 309 -29.78 -16.71 24.72
CA MET A 309 -29.60 -15.70 23.69
C MET A 309 -28.47 -16.05 22.73
N GLY A 310 -28.47 -15.45 21.55
CA GLY A 310 -27.39 -15.58 20.59
C GLY A 310 -26.20 -14.71 20.95
N GLY A 311 -24.99 -15.16 20.61
CA GLY A 311 -23.75 -14.41 20.90
C GLY A 311 -23.71 -13.04 20.23
N ILE A 312 -24.11 -12.96 18.95
CA ILE A 312 -24.16 -11.68 18.23
C ILE A 312 -25.28 -10.78 18.77
N ASP A 313 -26.41 -11.36 19.16
CA ASP A 313 -27.51 -10.60 19.75
C ASP A 313 -27.09 -9.96 21.08
N PHE A 314 -26.40 -10.73 21.92
CA PHE A 314 -25.82 -10.24 23.18
C PHE A 314 -24.80 -9.10 22.95
N LEU A 315 -23.84 -9.29 22.06
CA LEU A 315 -22.83 -8.28 21.77
C LEU A 315 -23.43 -7.00 21.16
N ARG A 316 -24.43 -7.16 20.31
CA ARG A 316 -25.18 -6.05 19.72
C ARG A 316 -25.94 -5.23 20.75
N GLU A 317 -26.63 -5.88 21.72
CA GLU A 317 -27.33 -5.18 22.81
C GLU A 317 -26.34 -4.34 23.65
N ILE A 318 -25.18 -4.92 24.00
CA ILE A 318 -24.12 -4.17 24.69
C ILE A 318 -23.64 -2.97 23.86
N ALA A 319 -23.40 -3.18 22.56
CA ALA A 319 -22.95 -2.10 21.66
C ALA A 319 -24.02 -0.97 21.52
N LEU A 320 -25.29 -1.29 21.69
CA LEU A 320 -26.40 -0.34 21.74
C LEU A 320 -26.60 0.31 23.13
N GLY A 321 -25.68 0.04 24.08
CA GLY A 321 -25.75 0.56 25.46
C GLY A 321 -26.72 -0.15 26.37
N LYS A 322 -27.24 -1.32 25.95
CA LYS A 322 -28.16 -2.13 26.74
C LYS A 322 -27.42 -3.33 27.35
N ILE A 323 -27.21 -3.30 28.64
CA ILE A 323 -26.62 -4.43 29.36
C ILE A 323 -27.75 -5.33 29.83
N PRO A 324 -27.91 -6.55 29.28
CA PRO A 324 -28.95 -7.46 29.74
C PRO A 324 -28.65 -7.99 31.14
N ASP A 325 -29.69 -8.33 31.91
CA ASP A 325 -29.52 -9.03 33.19
C ASP A 325 -29.15 -10.48 32.93
N LEU A 326 -27.89 -10.79 33.18
CA LEU A 326 -27.32 -12.13 32.96
C LEU A 326 -27.42 -13.06 34.16
N GLY A 327 -27.84 -12.55 35.32
CA GLY A 327 -27.73 -13.29 36.61
C GLY A 327 -26.25 -13.39 37.02
N ARG A 328 -25.96 -14.41 37.88
CA ARG A 328 -24.61 -14.60 38.44
C ARG A 328 -23.74 -15.54 37.62
N LYS A 329 -24.33 -16.60 37.03
CA LYS A 329 -23.63 -17.68 36.35
C LYS A 329 -24.00 -17.70 34.87
N VAL A 330 -23.03 -17.56 33.98
CA VAL A 330 -23.23 -17.49 32.52
C VAL A 330 -22.47 -18.62 31.83
N ALA A 331 -23.15 -19.36 30.95
CA ALA A 331 -22.50 -20.31 30.07
C ALA A 331 -22.43 -19.72 28.65
N VAL A 332 -21.24 -19.60 28.07
CA VAL A 332 -21.02 -19.29 26.66
C VAL A 332 -20.69 -20.58 25.92
N VAL A 333 -21.46 -20.90 24.87
CA VAL A 333 -21.26 -22.13 24.11
C VAL A 333 -20.55 -21.79 22.80
N GLY A 334 -19.31 -22.25 22.64
CA GLY A 334 -18.50 -22.02 21.44
C GLY A 334 -17.01 -21.88 21.74
N GLY A 335 -16.18 -21.86 20.72
CA GLY A 335 -14.72 -21.74 20.86
C GLY A 335 -14.09 -20.84 19.82
N GLY A 336 -14.88 -20.00 19.16
CA GLY A 336 -14.38 -18.98 18.21
C GLY A 336 -14.26 -17.59 18.84
N ASN A 337 -13.79 -16.61 18.07
CA ASN A 337 -13.60 -15.24 18.54
C ASN A 337 -14.89 -14.63 19.12
N THR A 338 -16.06 -14.90 18.52
CA THR A 338 -17.36 -14.47 19.07
C THR A 338 -17.61 -15.01 20.46
N ALA A 339 -17.18 -16.26 20.76
CA ALA A 339 -17.31 -16.83 22.09
C ALA A 339 -16.38 -16.14 23.09
N MET A 340 -15.15 -15.82 22.68
CA MET A 340 -14.20 -15.07 23.53
C MET A 340 -14.72 -13.65 23.80
N ASP A 341 -15.23 -12.98 22.79
CA ASP A 341 -15.85 -11.66 22.95
C ASP A 341 -17.08 -11.70 23.86
N ALA A 342 -17.92 -12.73 23.72
CA ALA A 342 -19.13 -12.90 24.55
C ALA A 342 -18.79 -13.23 26.01
N CYS A 343 -17.87 -14.17 26.29
CA CYS A 343 -17.52 -14.52 27.66
C CYS A 343 -16.83 -13.36 28.40
N ARG A 344 -15.90 -12.66 27.76
CA ARG A 344 -15.22 -11.49 28.34
C ARG A 344 -16.18 -10.32 28.54
N SER A 345 -17.15 -10.14 27.62
CA SER A 345 -18.21 -9.14 27.78
C SER A 345 -19.17 -9.49 28.90
N ALA A 346 -19.48 -10.78 29.11
CA ALA A 346 -20.32 -11.23 30.24
C ALA A 346 -19.65 -10.94 31.60
N VAL A 347 -18.33 -11.14 31.74
CA VAL A 347 -17.55 -10.73 32.92
C VAL A 347 -17.73 -9.24 33.19
N ARG A 348 -17.56 -8.40 32.17
CA ARG A 348 -17.70 -6.93 32.26
C ARG A 348 -19.13 -6.49 32.53
N ALA A 349 -20.11 -7.26 32.11
CA ALA A 349 -21.53 -7.04 32.36
C ALA A 349 -21.95 -7.42 33.80
N GLY A 350 -21.02 -7.93 34.62
CA GLY A 350 -21.23 -8.18 36.04
C GLY A 350 -21.51 -9.63 36.42
N ALA A 351 -21.39 -10.59 35.49
CA ALA A 351 -21.46 -12.02 35.83
C ALA A 351 -20.30 -12.38 36.73
N SER A 352 -20.60 -13.11 37.86
CA SER A 352 -19.58 -13.50 38.82
C SER A 352 -18.87 -14.81 38.46
N GLU A 353 -19.52 -15.66 37.65
CA GLU A 353 -18.98 -16.92 37.18
C GLU A 353 -19.32 -17.06 35.69
N VAL A 354 -18.31 -17.15 34.82
CA VAL A 354 -18.50 -17.32 33.38
C VAL A 354 -17.81 -18.58 32.92
N TYR A 355 -18.58 -19.47 32.30
CA TYR A 355 -18.11 -20.72 31.74
C TYR A 355 -18.11 -20.68 30.21
N THR A 356 -17.02 -21.11 29.57
CA THR A 356 -17.01 -21.39 28.15
C THR A 356 -17.11 -22.88 27.92
N ILE A 357 -18.19 -23.33 27.26
CA ILE A 357 -18.44 -24.77 27.00
C ILE A 357 -18.01 -25.06 25.56
N TYR A 358 -17.02 -25.95 25.42
CA TYR A 358 -16.49 -26.28 24.11
C TYR A 358 -16.32 -27.79 23.90
N ARG A 359 -16.81 -28.28 22.75
CA ARG A 359 -16.87 -29.72 22.45
C ARG A 359 -15.55 -30.41 22.12
N ARG A 360 -14.45 -29.64 21.96
CA ARG A 360 -13.09 -30.12 21.72
C ARG A 360 -12.16 -29.60 22.82
N THR A 361 -10.84 -29.70 22.61
CA THR A 361 -9.85 -29.14 23.55
C THR A 361 -9.41 -27.75 23.12
N ARG A 362 -8.57 -27.12 23.92
CA ARG A 362 -7.97 -25.80 23.64
C ARG A 362 -7.24 -25.76 22.30
N ALA A 363 -6.54 -26.86 21.96
CA ALA A 363 -5.76 -26.93 20.71
C ALA A 363 -6.63 -26.85 19.45
N GLU A 364 -7.88 -27.25 19.50
CA GLU A 364 -8.82 -27.20 18.38
C GLU A 364 -9.70 -25.94 18.38
N MET A 365 -9.52 -25.02 19.32
CA MET A 365 -10.26 -23.76 19.33
C MET A 365 -9.87 -22.89 18.13
N PRO A 366 -10.85 -22.36 17.37
CA PRO A 366 -10.56 -21.48 16.25
C PRO A 366 -10.27 -20.03 16.67
N ALA A 367 -10.46 -19.66 17.94
CA ALA A 367 -10.10 -18.35 18.47
C ALA A 367 -8.58 -18.17 18.51
N GLU A 368 -8.12 -16.94 18.42
CA GLU A 368 -6.70 -16.62 18.58
C GLU A 368 -6.24 -16.94 20.00
N GLN A 369 -5.05 -17.55 20.13
CA GLN A 369 -4.54 -18.04 21.43
C GLN A 369 -4.47 -16.92 22.48
N ILE A 370 -4.07 -15.71 22.08
CA ILE A 370 -4.00 -14.56 22.97
C ILE A 370 -5.37 -14.19 23.57
N GLU A 371 -6.45 -14.32 22.79
CA GLU A 371 -7.81 -14.02 23.26
C GLU A 371 -8.30 -15.09 24.26
N ILE A 372 -7.87 -16.35 24.10
CA ILE A 372 -8.15 -17.42 25.03
C ILE A 372 -7.40 -17.18 26.35
N ASP A 373 -6.11 -16.84 26.28
CA ASP A 373 -5.29 -16.54 27.44
C ASP A 373 -5.84 -15.35 28.22
N GLU A 374 -6.21 -14.30 27.53
CA GLU A 374 -6.83 -13.10 28.12
C GLU A 374 -8.18 -13.37 28.79
N ALA A 375 -8.98 -14.27 28.22
CA ALA A 375 -10.24 -14.68 28.83
C ALA A 375 -10.01 -15.46 30.14
N GLU A 376 -9.02 -16.37 30.18
CA GLU A 376 -8.63 -17.07 31.43
C GLU A 376 -8.11 -16.12 32.51
N GLU A 377 -7.25 -15.14 32.12
CA GLU A 377 -6.75 -14.12 33.04
C GLU A 377 -7.88 -13.27 33.64
N GLU A 378 -8.95 -13.04 32.90
CA GLU A 378 -10.13 -12.30 33.32
C GLU A 378 -11.08 -13.13 34.18
N GLY A 379 -10.80 -14.47 34.36
CA GLY A 379 -11.53 -15.35 35.23
C GLY A 379 -12.57 -16.24 34.54
N VAL A 380 -12.56 -16.33 33.20
CA VAL A 380 -13.41 -17.28 32.46
C VAL A 380 -12.95 -18.71 32.69
N VAL A 381 -13.87 -19.63 32.99
CA VAL A 381 -13.60 -21.04 33.23
C VAL A 381 -13.94 -21.85 31.98
N PHE A 382 -12.97 -22.53 31.40
CA PHE A 382 -13.17 -23.36 30.22
C PHE A 382 -13.60 -24.79 30.57
N LYS A 383 -14.75 -25.22 30.06
CA LYS A 383 -15.30 -26.59 30.13
C LYS A 383 -15.06 -27.28 28.79
N PHE A 384 -13.88 -27.87 28.63
CA PHE A 384 -13.49 -28.58 27.40
C PHE A 384 -14.14 -29.96 27.33
N LEU A 385 -14.20 -30.51 26.10
CA LEU A 385 -14.79 -31.84 25.83
C LEU A 385 -16.21 -32.00 26.40
N CYS A 386 -16.99 -30.91 26.30
CA CYS A 386 -18.38 -30.83 26.69
C CYS A 386 -19.23 -30.27 25.57
N ASN A 387 -20.33 -30.94 25.24
CA ASN A 387 -21.28 -30.48 24.23
C ASN A 387 -22.68 -30.39 24.85
N PRO A 388 -23.33 -29.21 24.89
CA PRO A 388 -24.69 -29.07 25.35
C PRO A 388 -25.64 -29.97 24.58
N VAL A 389 -26.53 -30.68 25.30
CA VAL A 389 -27.56 -31.53 24.70
C VAL A 389 -28.97 -31.12 25.12
N GLU A 390 -29.09 -30.39 26.24
CA GLU A 390 -30.35 -29.89 26.77
C GLU A 390 -30.10 -28.66 27.65
N ILE A 391 -30.95 -27.66 27.57
CA ILE A 391 -30.99 -26.52 28.49
C ILE A 391 -32.15 -26.76 29.44
N LEU A 392 -31.84 -26.86 30.74
CA LEU A 392 -32.81 -27.11 31.79
C LEU A 392 -33.42 -25.79 32.26
N GLY A 393 -34.74 -25.78 32.42
CA GLY A 393 -35.48 -24.62 32.86
C GLY A 393 -36.24 -24.83 34.16
N LYS A 394 -36.41 -23.76 34.90
CA LYS A 394 -37.34 -23.70 36.06
C LYS A 394 -38.15 -22.42 35.92
N ASP A 395 -39.47 -22.56 36.03
CA ASP A 395 -40.42 -21.44 35.91
C ASP A 395 -40.28 -20.63 34.60
N GLY A 396 -39.97 -21.35 33.48
CA GLY A 396 -39.80 -20.78 32.17
C GLY A 396 -38.44 -20.07 31.91
N ARG A 397 -37.51 -20.13 32.90
CA ARG A 397 -36.17 -19.52 32.80
C ARG A 397 -35.08 -20.58 32.93
N VAL A 398 -33.94 -20.34 32.32
CA VAL A 398 -32.74 -21.18 32.38
C VAL A 398 -32.31 -21.36 33.85
N CYS A 399 -31.96 -22.56 34.23
CA CYS A 399 -31.35 -22.87 35.51
C CYS A 399 -30.09 -23.78 35.43
N ALA A 400 -29.93 -24.51 34.34
CA ALA A 400 -28.71 -25.31 34.12
C ALA A 400 -28.57 -25.71 32.63
N VAL A 401 -27.37 -26.16 32.26
CA VAL A 401 -27.06 -26.81 30.97
C VAL A 401 -26.62 -28.24 31.25
N LYS A 402 -27.29 -29.18 30.58
CA LYS A 402 -26.85 -30.59 30.56
C LYS A 402 -25.93 -30.78 29.36
N ALA A 403 -24.68 -31.11 29.63
CA ALA A 403 -23.64 -31.27 28.61
C ALA A 403 -23.18 -32.74 28.53
N GLN A 404 -23.13 -33.30 27.34
CA GLN A 404 -22.54 -34.59 27.03
C GLN A 404 -21.02 -34.49 27.09
N LYS A 405 -20.36 -35.42 27.78
CA LYS A 405 -18.90 -35.54 27.72
C LYS A 405 -18.46 -36.05 26.35
N MET A 406 -17.36 -35.48 25.87
CA MET A 406 -16.81 -35.78 24.54
C MET A 406 -15.39 -36.35 24.67
N LYS A 407 -14.95 -37.06 23.64
CA LYS A 407 -13.56 -37.44 23.41
C LYS A 407 -13.15 -37.01 21.98
N LEU A 408 -11.87 -36.88 21.76
CA LEU A 408 -11.37 -36.59 20.41
C LEU A 408 -11.25 -37.89 19.60
N GLY A 409 -11.84 -37.89 18.42
CA GLY A 409 -11.72 -38.93 17.41
C GLY A 409 -10.62 -38.61 16.40
N GLU A 410 -10.75 -39.16 15.19
CA GLU A 410 -9.83 -38.92 14.06
C GLU A 410 -9.94 -37.47 13.56
N PRO A 411 -8.85 -36.93 12.96
CA PRO A 411 -8.86 -35.62 12.34
C PRO A 411 -9.86 -35.53 11.17
N ASP A 412 -10.55 -34.40 11.05
CA ASP A 412 -11.34 -34.06 9.87
C ASP A 412 -10.46 -33.64 8.69
N ALA A 413 -11.06 -33.35 7.52
CA ALA A 413 -10.34 -32.94 6.31
C ALA A 413 -9.50 -31.65 6.50
N GLY A 414 -9.80 -30.86 7.52
CA GLY A 414 -9.03 -29.67 7.91
C GLY A 414 -7.99 -29.95 9.01
N GLY A 415 -7.72 -31.22 9.34
CA GLY A 415 -6.75 -31.63 10.36
C GLY A 415 -7.24 -31.49 11.81
N ARG A 416 -8.50 -31.05 12.06
CA ARG A 416 -9.07 -30.90 13.38
C ARG A 416 -9.75 -32.18 13.82
N ARG A 417 -9.44 -32.64 15.03
CA ARG A 417 -10.03 -33.87 15.58
C ARG A 417 -11.54 -33.75 15.81
N ALA A 418 -12.29 -34.74 15.32
CA ALA A 418 -13.74 -34.77 15.44
C ALA A 418 -14.15 -35.03 16.93
N PRO A 419 -15.14 -34.29 17.47
CA PRO A 419 -15.65 -34.57 18.82
C PRO A 419 -16.58 -35.78 18.74
N VAL A 420 -16.33 -36.80 19.57
CA VAL A 420 -17.12 -38.05 19.67
C VAL A 420 -17.76 -38.12 21.05
N PRO A 421 -19.08 -38.36 21.20
CA PRO A 421 -19.72 -38.51 22.49
C PRO A 421 -19.15 -39.68 23.28
N VAL A 422 -19.10 -39.54 24.60
CA VAL A 422 -18.85 -40.64 25.53
C VAL A 422 -20.21 -41.11 26.07
N ASP A 423 -20.65 -42.31 25.71
CA ASP A 423 -21.99 -42.79 26.02
C ASP A 423 -22.29 -42.84 27.53
N GLY A 424 -23.42 -42.27 27.89
CA GLY A 424 -23.91 -42.28 29.30
C GLY A 424 -23.23 -41.24 30.21
N GLU A 425 -22.21 -40.51 29.75
CA GLU A 425 -21.52 -39.52 30.59
C GLU A 425 -22.03 -38.09 30.32
N PHE A 426 -22.68 -37.52 31.34
CA PHE A 426 -23.23 -36.17 31.31
C PHE A 426 -22.73 -35.34 32.50
N GLU A 427 -22.61 -34.02 32.28
CA GLU A 427 -22.37 -33.04 33.35
C GLU A 427 -23.51 -32.04 33.35
N THR A 428 -24.02 -31.69 34.50
CA THR A 428 -25.00 -30.60 34.66
C THR A 428 -24.27 -29.36 35.19
N ILE A 429 -24.35 -28.26 34.49
CA ILE A 429 -23.70 -27.00 34.85
C ILE A 429 -24.81 -25.98 35.17
N GLU A 430 -24.90 -25.58 36.46
CA GLU A 430 -25.86 -24.58 36.91
C GLU A 430 -25.51 -23.20 36.30
N VAL A 431 -26.47 -22.55 35.64
CA VAL A 431 -26.32 -21.23 35.00
C VAL A 431 -27.63 -20.47 34.96
N ASP A 432 -27.57 -19.15 35.01
CA ASP A 432 -28.71 -18.27 34.91
C ASP A 432 -28.96 -17.84 33.48
N THR A 433 -27.91 -17.87 32.65
CA THR A 433 -27.94 -17.43 31.24
C THR A 433 -27.08 -18.33 30.37
N VAL A 434 -27.56 -18.59 29.13
CA VAL A 434 -26.80 -19.32 28.08
C VAL A 434 -26.65 -18.42 26.86
N ILE A 435 -25.40 -18.21 26.44
CA ILE A 435 -25.05 -17.44 25.25
C ILE A 435 -24.51 -18.37 24.16
N MET A 436 -25.22 -18.47 23.04
CA MET A 436 -24.86 -19.34 21.91
C MET A 436 -23.95 -18.66 20.93
N ALA A 437 -22.67 -19.02 20.92
CA ALA A 437 -21.62 -18.46 20.02
C ALA A 437 -21.03 -19.55 19.11
N ILE A 438 -21.90 -20.32 18.44
CA ILE A 438 -21.54 -21.49 17.63
C ILE A 438 -21.53 -21.23 16.12
N GLY A 439 -21.68 -20.00 15.71
CA GLY A 439 -21.69 -19.57 14.32
C GLY A 439 -22.75 -18.54 14.01
N GLN A 440 -22.75 -18.06 12.79
CA GLN A 440 -23.62 -17.01 12.29
C GLN A 440 -24.19 -17.41 10.92
N SER A 441 -25.34 -16.88 10.55
CA SER A 441 -25.99 -17.04 9.26
C SER A 441 -26.54 -15.71 8.74
N CYS A 442 -26.78 -15.64 7.44
CA CYS A 442 -27.34 -14.46 6.79
C CYS A 442 -28.85 -14.42 6.97
N ASN A 443 -29.42 -13.22 7.06
CA ASN A 443 -30.83 -12.99 6.88
C ASN A 443 -31.04 -12.43 5.48
N LEU A 444 -31.59 -13.24 4.59
CA LEU A 444 -31.77 -12.90 3.16
C LEU A 444 -33.16 -12.36 2.84
N SER A 445 -33.95 -11.97 3.87
CA SER A 445 -35.26 -11.32 3.66
C SER A 445 -35.09 -10.02 2.89
N GLY A 446 -35.84 -9.87 1.78
CA GLY A 446 -35.72 -8.78 0.84
C GLY A 446 -34.77 -9.03 -0.34
N PHE A 447 -34.19 -10.22 -0.42
CA PHE A 447 -33.26 -10.65 -1.48
C PHE A 447 -33.66 -11.99 -2.09
N GLU A 448 -34.94 -12.35 -2.01
CA GLU A 448 -35.52 -13.62 -2.44
C GLU A 448 -35.38 -13.86 -3.95
N THR A 449 -35.22 -12.79 -4.74
CA THR A 449 -35.04 -12.87 -6.21
C THR A 449 -33.64 -13.30 -6.61
N LEU A 450 -32.65 -13.17 -5.72
CA LEU A 450 -31.28 -13.62 -5.97
C LEU A 450 -31.14 -15.12 -5.69
N GLU A 451 -30.21 -15.77 -6.38
CA GLU A 451 -29.91 -17.17 -6.11
C GLU A 451 -29.23 -17.36 -4.76
N HIS A 452 -29.66 -18.38 -4.03
CA HIS A 452 -29.13 -18.72 -2.71
C HIS A 452 -28.33 -20.02 -2.75
N THR A 453 -27.26 -20.07 -1.95
CA THR A 453 -26.49 -21.30 -1.77
C THR A 453 -27.15 -22.22 -0.74
N LYS A 454 -26.70 -23.47 -0.69
CA LYS A 454 -27.11 -24.45 0.35
C LYS A 454 -26.78 -24.00 1.78
N LYS A 455 -25.88 -23.02 1.96
CA LYS A 455 -25.50 -22.45 3.26
C LYS A 455 -26.37 -21.25 3.67
N ASN A 456 -27.43 -20.95 2.92
CA ASN A 456 -28.25 -19.77 3.11
C ASN A 456 -27.44 -18.46 3.00
N THR A 457 -26.60 -18.37 1.98
CA THR A 457 -25.89 -17.16 1.55
C THR A 457 -26.28 -16.84 0.12
N LEU A 458 -25.97 -15.65 -0.40
CA LEU A 458 -26.16 -15.30 -1.79
C LEU A 458 -25.13 -16.04 -2.67
N SER A 459 -25.60 -16.60 -3.78
CA SER A 459 -24.73 -17.15 -4.82
C SER A 459 -24.12 -16.00 -5.62
N ALA A 460 -22.80 -15.89 -5.60
CA ALA A 460 -22.06 -14.92 -6.38
C ALA A 460 -20.89 -15.62 -7.10
N ASP A 461 -20.52 -15.14 -8.27
CA ASP A 461 -19.32 -15.59 -8.97
C ASP A 461 -18.08 -15.33 -8.10
N GLU A 462 -17.18 -16.29 -7.99
CA GLU A 462 -16.02 -16.17 -7.10
C GLU A 462 -14.93 -15.24 -7.63
N THR A 463 -15.03 -14.84 -8.90
CA THR A 463 -14.04 -14.01 -9.59
C THR A 463 -14.44 -12.54 -9.63
N ASN A 464 -15.68 -12.28 -10.08
CA ASN A 464 -16.20 -10.93 -10.33
C ASN A 464 -17.35 -10.54 -9.39
N PHE A 465 -17.77 -11.44 -8.50
CA PHE A 465 -18.80 -11.20 -7.48
C PHE A 465 -20.18 -10.79 -8.04
N THR A 466 -20.47 -11.09 -9.32
CA THR A 466 -21.78 -10.91 -9.91
C THR A 466 -22.77 -11.91 -9.32
N THR A 467 -24.03 -11.51 -9.16
CA THR A 467 -25.14 -12.35 -8.74
C THR A 467 -25.95 -12.84 -9.94
N SER A 468 -27.07 -13.55 -9.70
CA SER A 468 -28.02 -13.96 -10.73
C SER A 468 -28.69 -12.78 -11.45
N GLU A 469 -28.66 -11.58 -10.91
CA GLU A 469 -29.24 -10.37 -11.45
C GLU A 469 -28.19 -9.40 -12.00
N SER A 470 -28.33 -9.00 -13.26
CA SER A 470 -27.39 -8.07 -13.90
C SER A 470 -27.33 -6.72 -13.17
N GLY A 471 -26.11 -6.19 -12.98
CA GLY A 471 -25.86 -4.95 -12.25
C GLY A 471 -25.93 -5.10 -10.73
N VAL A 472 -26.16 -6.31 -10.21
CA VAL A 472 -26.15 -6.60 -8.77
C VAL A 472 -24.94 -7.46 -8.44
N PHE A 473 -24.12 -6.99 -7.51
CA PHE A 473 -22.93 -7.66 -6.99
C PHE A 473 -23.12 -7.98 -5.52
N ALA A 474 -22.43 -9.00 -5.01
CA ALA A 474 -22.47 -9.32 -3.58
C ALA A 474 -21.07 -9.64 -3.06
N CYS A 475 -20.73 -9.18 -1.84
CA CYS A 475 -19.43 -9.41 -1.23
C CYS A 475 -19.49 -9.51 0.30
N GLY A 476 -18.45 -10.08 0.89
CA GLY A 476 -18.31 -10.29 2.32
C GLY A 476 -19.14 -11.48 2.83
N ASP A 477 -19.44 -11.49 4.12
CA ASP A 477 -20.05 -12.63 4.81
C ASP A 477 -21.41 -13.10 4.24
N VAL A 478 -22.04 -12.32 3.39
CA VAL A 478 -23.28 -12.68 2.73
C VAL A 478 -23.10 -13.62 1.55
N THR A 479 -21.89 -13.79 1.06
CA THR A 479 -21.58 -14.58 -0.15
C THR A 479 -21.24 -16.04 0.16
N ASN A 480 -20.88 -16.79 -0.86
CA ASN A 480 -20.64 -18.24 -0.92
C ASN A 480 -19.91 -18.85 0.28
N ARG A 481 -18.92 -18.15 0.83
CA ARG A 481 -18.10 -18.64 1.95
C ARG A 481 -18.82 -18.50 3.29
N GLY A 482 -19.71 -17.52 3.40
CA GLY A 482 -20.38 -17.14 4.64
C GLY A 482 -19.49 -16.35 5.60
N ALA A 483 -19.90 -16.29 6.87
CA ALA A 483 -19.20 -15.50 7.89
C ALA A 483 -17.72 -15.84 8.02
N GLY A 484 -16.89 -14.81 7.96
CA GLY A 484 -15.43 -14.91 7.95
C GLY A 484 -14.74 -13.83 8.79
N ILE A 485 -13.57 -13.40 8.33
CA ILE A 485 -12.78 -12.35 8.96
C ILE A 485 -12.90 -11.03 8.19
N ALA A 486 -12.85 -9.91 8.90
CA ALA A 486 -13.07 -8.59 8.30
C ALA A 486 -12.13 -8.29 7.12
N ILE A 487 -10.86 -8.73 7.17
CA ILE A 487 -9.92 -8.50 6.07
C ILE A 487 -10.27 -9.31 4.81
N ALA A 488 -10.89 -10.49 4.94
CA ALA A 488 -11.37 -11.25 3.79
C ALA A 488 -12.59 -10.55 3.15
N ALA A 489 -13.52 -10.05 3.96
CA ALA A 489 -14.66 -9.27 3.50
C ALA A 489 -14.22 -7.97 2.76
N ILE A 490 -13.17 -7.31 3.23
CA ILE A 490 -12.53 -6.17 2.55
C ILE A 490 -11.94 -6.60 1.19
N ALA A 491 -11.24 -7.72 1.14
CA ALA A 491 -10.67 -8.26 -0.09
C ALA A 491 -11.72 -8.56 -1.16
N GLU A 492 -12.82 -9.21 -0.77
CA GLU A 492 -13.94 -9.46 -1.67
C GLU A 492 -14.58 -8.15 -2.15
N ALA A 493 -14.74 -7.18 -1.26
CA ALA A 493 -15.30 -5.87 -1.60
C ALA A 493 -14.44 -5.09 -2.61
N GLN A 494 -13.11 -5.18 -2.52
CA GLN A 494 -12.20 -4.61 -3.52
C GLN A 494 -12.47 -5.21 -4.91
N LYS A 495 -12.61 -6.53 -4.99
CA LYS A 495 -12.86 -7.24 -6.26
C LYS A 495 -14.26 -6.93 -6.80
N ALA A 496 -15.28 -6.97 -5.95
CA ALA A 496 -16.65 -6.63 -6.34
C ALA A 496 -16.77 -5.18 -6.84
N ALA A 497 -16.11 -4.23 -6.17
CA ALA A 497 -16.09 -2.84 -6.58
C ALA A 497 -15.35 -2.62 -7.90
N ALA A 498 -14.25 -3.34 -8.14
CA ALA A 498 -13.54 -3.30 -9.41
C ALA A 498 -14.44 -3.83 -10.55
N ALA A 499 -15.10 -4.97 -10.36
CA ALA A 499 -16.04 -5.54 -11.33
C ALA A 499 -17.25 -4.62 -11.60
N ALA A 500 -17.79 -3.99 -10.56
CA ALA A 500 -18.86 -3.02 -10.71
C ALA A 500 -18.41 -1.77 -11.48
N HIS A 501 -17.19 -1.28 -11.25
CA HIS A 501 -16.59 -0.17 -12.01
C HIS A 501 -16.49 -0.51 -13.50
N GLU A 502 -16.00 -1.69 -13.85
CA GLU A 502 -15.91 -2.13 -15.23
C GLU A 502 -17.30 -2.26 -15.87
N TYR A 503 -18.26 -2.84 -15.17
CA TYR A 503 -19.64 -2.92 -15.61
C TYR A 503 -20.22 -1.53 -15.94
N LEU A 504 -19.97 -0.55 -15.08
CA LEU A 504 -20.46 0.83 -15.23
C LEU A 504 -19.79 1.59 -16.39
N THR A 505 -18.58 1.25 -16.74
CA THR A 505 -17.79 1.95 -17.76
C THR A 505 -17.83 1.27 -19.12
N SER A 506 -17.85 -0.05 -19.19
CA SER A 506 -17.82 -0.83 -20.43
C SER A 506 -19.19 -1.36 -20.87
N GLY A 507 -20.17 -1.41 -19.96
CA GLY A 507 -21.48 -2.03 -20.19
C GLY A 507 -21.45 -3.56 -20.27
N LEU A 508 -20.27 -4.14 -20.18
CA LEU A 508 -20.04 -5.59 -20.11
C LEU A 508 -19.72 -5.93 -18.65
N ALA A 509 -20.32 -7.00 -18.13
CA ALA A 509 -19.77 -7.65 -16.96
C ALA A 509 -18.38 -8.11 -17.36
N ALA A 510 -17.35 -7.56 -16.70
CA ALA A 510 -15.97 -7.65 -17.12
C ALA A 510 -15.59 -9.01 -17.68
N GLU A 511 -15.16 -9.05 -18.95
CA GLU A 511 -14.18 -10.04 -19.33
C GLU A 511 -12.97 -9.77 -18.44
N ARG A 512 -12.95 -10.51 -17.33
CA ARG A 512 -11.84 -10.88 -16.47
C ARG A 512 -10.60 -9.98 -16.53
N ALA A 513 -10.66 -8.83 -15.85
CA ALA A 513 -9.42 -8.25 -15.34
C ALA A 513 -8.73 -9.33 -14.49
N LYS A 514 -7.48 -9.69 -14.84
CA LYS A 514 -6.73 -10.68 -14.06
C LYS A 514 -6.68 -10.23 -12.61
N ASN A 515 -7.31 -11.01 -11.73
CA ASN A 515 -7.19 -10.79 -10.31
C ASN A 515 -5.73 -10.92 -9.90
N GLU A 516 -5.27 -10.15 -8.92
CA GLU A 516 -3.91 -10.29 -8.36
C GLU A 516 -3.61 -11.74 -7.94
N ASP A 517 -4.64 -12.52 -7.55
CA ASP A 517 -4.53 -13.96 -7.23
C ASP A 517 -4.15 -14.83 -8.43
N GLU A 518 -4.40 -14.35 -9.66
CA GLU A 518 -4.09 -15.09 -10.90
C GLU A 518 -2.77 -14.64 -11.52
N MET A 519 -2.14 -13.60 -10.97
CA MET A 519 -0.84 -13.15 -11.43
C MET A 519 0.24 -14.15 -11.01
N PHE A 520 1.17 -14.39 -11.91
CA PHE A 520 2.36 -15.17 -11.61
C PHE A 520 3.28 -14.37 -10.68
N TYR A 521 3.71 -15.01 -9.59
CA TYR A 521 4.77 -14.51 -8.72
C TYR A 521 5.75 -15.64 -8.42
N SER A 522 7.04 -15.39 -8.62
CA SER A 522 8.06 -16.28 -8.09
C SER A 522 8.07 -16.16 -6.56
N LYS A 523 8.04 -17.31 -5.89
CA LYS A 523 8.14 -17.42 -4.43
C LYS A 523 9.04 -18.58 -4.05
N ARG A 524 9.71 -18.47 -2.92
CA ARG A 524 10.57 -19.50 -2.37
C ARG A 524 9.95 -20.13 -1.13
N GLU A 525 9.97 -21.43 -1.07
CA GLU A 525 9.66 -22.16 0.16
C GLU A 525 10.97 -22.41 0.91
N LEU A 526 11.19 -21.68 2.00
CA LEU A 526 12.40 -21.77 2.80
C LEU A 526 12.12 -22.42 4.13
N SER A 527 12.98 -23.37 4.55
CA SER A 527 12.96 -23.88 5.92
C SER A 527 13.40 -22.80 6.91
N LYS A 528 13.10 -23.01 8.20
CA LYS A 528 13.55 -22.08 9.26
C LYS A 528 15.07 -21.95 9.31
N GLU A 529 15.79 -23.03 9.04
CA GLU A 529 17.26 -23.07 8.98
C GLU A 529 17.79 -22.22 7.82
N GLN A 530 17.23 -22.39 6.62
CA GLN A 530 17.56 -21.59 5.45
C GLN A 530 17.29 -20.09 5.67
N ILE A 531 16.16 -19.74 6.33
CA ILE A 531 15.87 -18.35 6.68
C ILE A 531 16.91 -17.80 7.64
N ARG A 532 17.30 -18.56 8.68
CA ARG A 532 18.35 -18.12 9.64
C ARG A 532 19.71 -17.93 8.98
N GLU A 533 20.08 -18.79 8.06
CA GLU A 533 21.31 -18.68 7.30
C GLU A 533 21.29 -17.45 6.39
N GLU A 534 20.22 -17.27 5.58
CA GLU A 534 20.09 -16.16 4.64
C GLU A 534 20.10 -14.79 5.33
N TYR A 535 19.50 -14.70 6.52
CA TYR A 535 19.41 -13.43 7.28
C TYR A 535 20.36 -13.36 8.49
N SER A 536 21.40 -14.21 8.53
CA SER A 536 22.38 -14.26 9.64
C SER A 536 23.13 -12.93 9.88
N PHE A 537 23.17 -12.05 8.87
CA PHE A 537 23.77 -10.72 8.97
C PHE A 537 22.86 -9.69 9.68
N ARG A 538 21.61 -10.02 9.93
CA ARG A 538 20.66 -9.14 10.65
C ARG A 538 20.84 -9.31 12.15
N ASN A 539 20.86 -8.18 12.87
CA ASN A 539 20.91 -8.20 14.32
C ASN A 539 19.64 -8.86 14.89
N SER A 540 19.82 -9.64 15.95
CA SER A 540 18.72 -10.12 16.76
C SER A 540 18.10 -8.96 17.52
N GLU A 541 16.80 -8.78 17.38
CA GLU A 541 16.04 -7.71 18.04
C GLU A 541 14.63 -8.20 18.37
N ASN A 542 14.29 -8.23 19.66
CA ASN A 542 12.99 -8.68 20.11
C ASN A 542 11.88 -7.74 19.64
N ARG A 543 10.68 -8.31 19.49
CA ARG A 543 9.46 -7.55 19.19
C ARG A 543 9.23 -6.49 20.25
N VAL A 544 8.84 -5.29 19.82
CA VAL A 544 8.47 -4.22 20.74
C VAL A 544 7.17 -4.60 21.46
N PRO A 545 7.19 -4.74 22.80
CA PRO A 545 6.01 -5.18 23.53
C PRO A 545 4.93 -4.09 23.53
N LEU A 546 3.68 -4.53 23.42
CA LEU A 546 2.54 -3.65 23.65
C LEU A 546 2.28 -3.52 25.14
N ARG A 547 1.80 -2.37 25.56
CA ARG A 547 1.41 -2.13 26.93
C ARG A 547 -0.06 -2.54 27.11
N HIS A 548 -0.30 -3.45 28.08
CA HIS A 548 -1.63 -3.93 28.42
C HIS A 548 -2.03 -3.44 29.79
N ARG A 549 -3.31 -3.10 29.97
CA ARG A 549 -3.89 -2.91 31.30
C ARG A 549 -3.92 -4.28 32.00
N SER A 550 -3.71 -4.30 33.32
CA SER A 550 -3.76 -5.54 34.09
C SER A 550 -5.12 -6.24 33.96
N ALA A 551 -5.14 -7.56 34.10
CA ALA A 551 -6.38 -8.34 34.02
C ALA A 551 -7.41 -7.89 35.07
N GLN A 552 -6.96 -7.45 36.24
CA GLN A 552 -7.83 -6.95 37.32
C GLN A 552 -8.50 -5.62 36.96
N GLU A 553 -7.78 -4.73 36.27
CA GLU A 553 -8.32 -3.46 35.81
C GLU A 553 -9.23 -3.61 34.60
N ARG A 554 -8.77 -4.36 33.58
CA ARG A 554 -9.46 -4.45 32.28
C ARG A 554 -10.78 -5.22 32.33
N LYS A 555 -10.97 -6.10 33.29
CA LYS A 555 -12.24 -6.84 33.48
C LYS A 555 -13.37 -6.03 34.12
N THR A 556 -13.09 -4.82 34.64
CA THR A 556 -14.06 -3.99 35.35
C THR A 556 -14.79 -2.97 34.50
N ASP A 557 -14.29 -2.73 33.27
CA ASP A 557 -14.86 -1.75 32.37
C ASP A 557 -14.70 -2.20 30.88
N PHE A 558 -15.31 -1.44 29.99
CA PHE A 558 -15.23 -1.68 28.54
C PHE A 558 -14.17 -0.81 27.83
N LYS A 559 -13.28 -0.13 28.54
CA LYS A 559 -12.25 0.70 27.92
C LYS A 559 -11.19 -0.14 27.21
N GLU A 560 -10.64 0.40 26.13
CA GLU A 560 -9.53 -0.23 25.40
C GLU A 560 -8.39 -0.60 26.37
N PHE A 561 -7.90 -1.83 26.28
CA PHE A 561 -6.93 -2.35 27.24
C PHE A 561 -5.53 -2.50 26.67
N VAL A 562 -5.35 -2.41 25.35
CA VAL A 562 -4.05 -2.46 24.68
C VAL A 562 -3.70 -1.05 24.20
N SER A 563 -2.58 -0.51 24.64
CA SER A 563 -2.06 0.77 24.12
C SER A 563 -1.39 0.56 22.76
N GLY A 564 -1.54 1.53 21.83
CA GLY A 564 -0.78 1.56 20.58
C GLY A 564 0.71 1.89 20.83
N TYR A 565 1.50 1.80 19.77
CA TYR A 565 2.90 2.23 19.75
C TYR A 565 3.03 3.76 19.77
N SER A 566 4.09 4.28 20.39
CA SER A 566 4.60 5.63 20.10
C SER A 566 5.26 5.65 18.72
N ALA A 567 5.60 6.84 18.21
CA ALA A 567 6.31 6.96 16.93
C ALA A 567 7.66 6.23 16.95
N GLU A 568 8.43 6.37 18.03
CA GLU A 568 9.73 5.73 18.19
C GLU A 568 9.58 4.20 18.34
N GLU A 569 8.58 3.74 19.08
CA GLU A 569 8.26 2.32 19.22
C GLU A 569 7.86 1.71 17.86
N ALA A 570 7.04 2.42 17.09
CA ALA A 570 6.62 1.98 15.76
C ALA A 570 7.79 1.93 14.77
N GLN A 571 8.65 2.95 14.73
CA GLN A 571 9.85 2.96 13.89
C GLN A 571 10.80 1.82 14.25
N ARG A 572 11.03 1.59 15.54
CA ARG A 572 11.86 0.47 16.01
C ARG A 572 11.28 -0.88 15.62
N GLU A 573 10.00 -1.11 15.85
CA GLU A 573 9.33 -2.36 15.47
C GLU A 573 9.37 -2.56 13.95
N ALA A 574 9.09 -1.52 13.17
CA ALA A 574 9.11 -1.55 11.72
C ALA A 574 10.52 -1.82 11.17
N SER A 575 11.57 -1.32 11.84
CA SER A 575 12.96 -1.55 11.48
C SER A 575 13.38 -3.02 11.55
N ARG A 576 12.67 -3.87 12.27
CA ARG A 576 12.91 -5.32 12.33
C ARG A 576 12.57 -6.06 11.03
N CYS A 577 11.84 -5.46 10.09
CA CYS A 577 11.47 -6.09 8.83
C CYS A 577 12.70 -6.61 8.07
N LEU A 578 12.63 -7.84 7.52
CA LEU A 578 13.71 -8.48 6.76
C LEU A 578 13.76 -8.07 5.29
N GLU A 579 12.75 -7.33 4.78
CA GLU A 579 12.67 -6.93 3.37
C GLU A 579 12.69 -8.16 2.43
N CYS A 580 11.81 -9.12 2.68
CA CYS A 580 11.81 -10.43 2.00
C CYS A 580 11.41 -10.35 0.52
N GLY A 581 10.58 -9.39 0.11
CA GLY A 581 10.14 -9.21 -1.26
C GLY A 581 11.19 -8.51 -2.13
N CYS A 582 11.01 -8.58 -3.43
CA CYS A 582 11.89 -7.94 -4.40
C CYS A 582 11.73 -6.43 -4.37
N LEU A 583 12.82 -5.68 -4.25
CA LEU A 583 12.80 -4.22 -4.25
C LEU A 583 12.44 -3.63 -5.62
N ASP A 584 12.64 -4.40 -6.69
CA ASP A 584 12.35 -4.01 -8.08
C ASP A 584 10.96 -4.48 -8.56
N PHE A 585 10.07 -4.83 -7.62
CA PHE A 585 8.78 -5.45 -7.92
C PHE A 585 7.96 -4.66 -8.95
N TYR A 586 7.86 -3.34 -8.79
CA TYR A 586 7.04 -2.48 -9.66
C TYR A 586 7.69 -2.18 -11.01
N GLU A 587 9.01 -2.37 -11.15
CA GLU A 587 9.77 -2.07 -12.37
C GLU A 587 10.30 -3.31 -13.09
N CYS A 588 10.08 -4.50 -12.52
CA CYS A 588 10.64 -5.75 -13.04
C CYS A 588 10.02 -6.14 -14.39
N ARG A 589 10.78 -5.93 -15.47
CA ARG A 589 10.35 -6.30 -16.83
C ARG A 589 10.15 -7.81 -17.03
N LEU A 590 10.91 -8.63 -16.30
CA LEU A 590 10.74 -10.08 -16.36
C LEU A 590 9.39 -10.51 -15.79
N LEU A 591 8.96 -9.91 -14.66
CA LEU A 591 7.67 -10.19 -14.05
C LEU A 591 6.50 -9.69 -14.91
N GLU A 592 6.63 -8.51 -15.52
CA GLU A 592 5.67 -7.98 -16.48
C GLU A 592 5.42 -8.97 -17.62
N LEU A 593 6.49 -9.43 -18.26
CA LEU A 593 6.40 -10.37 -19.38
C LEU A 593 5.92 -11.77 -18.94
N ALA A 594 6.25 -12.18 -17.72
CA ALA A 594 5.77 -13.44 -17.15
C ALA A 594 4.23 -13.43 -17.06
N ASN A 595 3.65 -12.30 -16.61
CA ASN A 595 2.21 -12.14 -16.54
C ASN A 595 1.57 -11.89 -17.91
N ARG A 596 2.20 -11.11 -18.79
CA ARG A 596 1.72 -10.86 -20.16
C ARG A 596 1.56 -12.15 -20.97
N TYR A 597 2.51 -13.07 -20.83
CA TYR A 597 2.50 -14.35 -21.58
C TYR A 597 1.93 -15.54 -20.80
N GLU A 598 1.40 -15.32 -19.60
CA GLU A 598 0.78 -16.38 -18.77
C GLU A 598 1.66 -17.63 -18.66
N ILE A 599 2.87 -17.42 -18.14
CA ILE A 599 3.87 -18.49 -18.07
C ILE A 599 3.54 -19.55 -17.04
N HIS A 600 4.03 -20.76 -17.29
CA HIS A 600 3.99 -21.89 -16.37
C HIS A 600 5.37 -22.56 -16.30
N PRO A 601 6.34 -21.97 -15.59
CA PRO A 601 7.72 -22.47 -15.58
C PRO A 601 7.84 -23.89 -15.02
N ASP A 602 6.90 -24.34 -14.18
CA ASP A 602 6.88 -25.69 -13.60
C ASP A 602 6.65 -26.81 -14.62
N ARG A 603 6.17 -26.48 -15.83
CA ARG A 603 6.04 -27.43 -16.91
C ARG A 603 7.39 -27.84 -17.54
N ILE A 604 8.45 -27.08 -17.28
CA ILE A 604 9.80 -27.36 -17.71
C ILE A 604 10.43 -28.30 -16.69
N GLY A 605 10.49 -29.59 -17.02
CA GLY A 605 11.10 -30.59 -16.13
C GLY A 605 12.64 -30.53 -16.13
N GLY A 606 13.25 -31.16 -15.13
CA GLY A 606 14.70 -31.31 -14.98
C GLY A 606 15.20 -30.79 -13.61
N GLU A 607 16.46 -31.03 -13.32
CA GLU A 607 17.13 -30.50 -12.16
C GLU A 607 17.42 -29.02 -12.37
N ARG A 608 17.08 -28.20 -11.36
CA ARG A 608 17.45 -26.79 -11.31
C ARG A 608 18.87 -26.66 -10.78
N HIS A 609 19.78 -26.14 -11.60
CA HIS A 609 21.08 -25.73 -11.14
C HIS A 609 20.98 -24.36 -10.47
N HIS A 610 21.00 -24.36 -9.15
CA HIS A 610 21.11 -23.10 -8.42
C HIS A 610 22.57 -22.67 -8.41
N ARG A 611 22.85 -21.49 -8.95
CA ARG A 611 24.12 -20.81 -8.74
C ARG A 611 24.31 -20.62 -7.25
N ARG A 612 25.56 -20.66 -6.78
CA ARG A 612 25.82 -20.27 -5.38
C ARG A 612 25.30 -18.86 -5.17
N SER A 613 24.40 -18.69 -4.21
CA SER A 613 23.87 -17.39 -3.86
C SER A 613 25.01 -16.43 -3.53
N LEU A 614 25.20 -15.43 -4.37
CA LEU A 614 26.16 -14.35 -4.19
C LEU A 614 25.38 -13.04 -4.06
N LYS A 615 24.71 -12.88 -2.92
CA LYS A 615 24.09 -11.61 -2.58
C LYS A 615 25.15 -10.72 -1.93
N VAL A 616 25.61 -9.70 -2.65
CA VAL A 616 26.63 -8.76 -2.21
C VAL A 616 26.01 -7.38 -2.07
N LYS A 617 25.96 -6.90 -0.83
CA LYS A 617 25.55 -5.52 -0.53
C LYS A 617 26.78 -4.62 -0.65
N ALA A 618 26.80 -3.74 -1.65
CA ALA A 618 27.73 -2.64 -1.76
C ALA A 618 27.16 -1.39 -1.07
N GLU A 619 27.89 -0.29 -1.08
CA GLU A 619 27.48 0.95 -0.43
C GLU A 619 26.15 1.48 -0.99
N TYR A 620 26.00 1.60 -2.29
CA TYR A 620 24.84 2.21 -2.94
C TYR A 620 23.87 1.25 -3.58
N PHE A 621 24.26 -0.01 -3.82
CA PHE A 621 23.39 -0.99 -4.42
C PHE A 621 23.75 -2.43 -4.03
N THR A 622 22.75 -3.30 -4.11
CA THR A 622 22.89 -4.72 -3.83
C THR A 622 22.90 -5.50 -5.15
N ARG A 623 23.77 -6.50 -5.24
CA ARG A 623 23.80 -7.49 -6.31
C ARG A 623 23.29 -8.81 -5.79
N ASP A 624 22.27 -9.36 -6.44
CA ASP A 624 21.66 -10.64 -6.12
C ASP A 624 21.71 -11.53 -7.37
N GLN A 625 22.65 -12.48 -7.37
CA GLN A 625 22.88 -13.35 -8.52
C GLN A 625 21.75 -14.36 -8.76
N ASP A 626 20.98 -14.69 -7.73
CA ASP A 626 19.84 -15.60 -7.85
C ASP A 626 18.71 -15.01 -8.72
N LYS A 627 18.66 -13.67 -8.82
CA LYS A 627 17.72 -12.94 -9.66
C LYS A 627 18.27 -12.58 -11.04
N CYS A 628 19.53 -12.88 -11.32
CA CYS A 628 20.19 -12.50 -12.55
C CYS A 628 19.84 -13.48 -13.70
N ILE A 629 19.33 -12.94 -14.81
CA ILE A 629 19.02 -13.69 -16.05
C ILE A 629 20.17 -13.68 -17.08
N LEU A 630 21.35 -13.24 -16.69
CA LEU A 630 22.56 -13.16 -17.54
C LEU A 630 22.36 -12.40 -18.87
N CYS A 631 21.50 -11.38 -18.89
CA CYS A 631 21.24 -10.57 -20.09
C CYS A 631 22.44 -9.72 -20.53
N GLY A 632 23.46 -9.55 -19.67
CA GLY A 632 24.68 -8.81 -19.96
C GLY A 632 24.54 -7.29 -20.10
N LEU A 633 23.35 -6.70 -19.84
CA LEU A 633 23.14 -5.25 -19.97
C LEU A 633 24.05 -4.45 -19.03
N CYS A 634 24.15 -4.82 -17.77
CA CYS A 634 24.99 -4.12 -16.79
C CYS A 634 26.49 -4.17 -17.15
N VAL A 635 26.95 -5.27 -17.74
CA VAL A 635 28.34 -5.44 -18.19
C VAL A 635 28.61 -4.49 -19.36
N ARG A 636 27.77 -4.54 -20.42
CA ARG A 636 27.90 -3.71 -21.60
C ARG A 636 27.72 -2.22 -21.29
N ALA A 637 26.77 -1.86 -20.45
CA ALA A 637 26.57 -0.47 -20.04
C ALA A 637 27.81 0.08 -19.28
N CYS A 638 28.43 -0.74 -18.44
CA CYS A 638 29.66 -0.37 -17.74
C CYS A 638 30.84 -0.22 -18.69
N GLU A 639 30.95 -1.06 -19.72
CA GLU A 639 32.06 -1.04 -20.68
C GLU A 639 31.82 0.03 -21.77
N GLU A 640 30.67 -0.01 -22.45
CA GLU A 640 30.45 0.74 -23.69
C GLU A 640 30.01 2.20 -23.42
N VAL A 641 29.28 2.46 -22.34
CA VAL A 641 28.79 3.79 -22.00
C VAL A 641 29.74 4.52 -21.03
N THR A 642 30.20 3.83 -19.97
CA THR A 642 31.08 4.50 -18.99
C THR A 642 32.57 4.34 -19.29
N GLY A 643 32.94 3.40 -20.17
CA GLY A 643 34.34 3.08 -20.48
C GLY A 643 35.10 2.42 -19.31
N ARG A 644 34.42 1.97 -18.24
CA ARG A 644 35.06 1.44 -17.03
C ARG A 644 35.28 -0.07 -17.07
N GLY A 645 34.31 -0.84 -17.58
CA GLY A 645 34.40 -2.29 -17.69
C GLY A 645 34.58 -2.99 -16.33
N VAL A 646 34.02 -2.42 -15.24
CA VAL A 646 34.12 -2.97 -13.87
C VAL A 646 33.46 -4.32 -13.75
N LEU A 647 32.30 -4.48 -14.38
CA LEU A 647 31.52 -5.72 -14.35
C LEU A 647 31.85 -6.60 -15.56
N GLY A 648 32.01 -7.90 -15.33
CA GLY A 648 32.22 -8.89 -16.37
C GLY A 648 31.46 -10.18 -16.09
N LEU A 649 31.33 -11.04 -17.12
CA LEU A 649 30.84 -12.40 -16.96
C LEU A 649 32.00 -13.30 -16.49
N VAL A 650 31.85 -13.88 -15.32
CA VAL A 650 32.86 -14.72 -14.67
C VAL A 650 32.32 -16.14 -14.53
N GLY A 651 33.17 -17.14 -14.74
CA GLY A 651 32.78 -18.56 -14.77
C GLY A 651 32.34 -19.05 -16.16
N ARG A 652 31.89 -20.28 -16.23
CA ARG A 652 31.41 -20.91 -17.48
C ARG A 652 30.13 -21.72 -17.24
N GLY A 653 29.30 -21.83 -18.27
CA GLY A 653 28.06 -22.60 -18.21
C GLY A 653 27.14 -22.15 -17.10
N PHE A 654 26.66 -23.09 -16.31
CA PHE A 654 25.73 -22.81 -15.20
C PHE A 654 26.35 -22.03 -14.05
N ASP A 655 27.68 -22.00 -13.91
CA ASP A 655 28.39 -21.23 -12.89
C ASP A 655 28.71 -19.79 -13.32
N THR A 656 28.20 -19.36 -14.49
CA THR A 656 28.40 -17.98 -14.96
C THR A 656 27.70 -16.98 -14.05
N THR A 657 28.43 -15.97 -13.62
CA THR A 657 27.92 -14.88 -12.77
C THR A 657 28.43 -13.53 -13.27
N VAL A 658 27.74 -12.44 -12.88
CA VAL A 658 28.22 -11.08 -13.14
C VAL A 658 28.99 -10.58 -11.92
N GLN A 659 30.28 -10.33 -12.09
CA GLN A 659 31.15 -9.90 -10.99
C GLN A 659 32.16 -8.84 -11.46
N PRO A 660 32.72 -8.04 -10.53
CA PRO A 660 33.93 -7.27 -10.80
C PRO A 660 35.14 -8.20 -11.03
N ALA A 661 36.18 -7.67 -11.64
CA ALA A 661 37.42 -8.39 -11.86
C ALA A 661 37.92 -9.01 -10.56
N MET A 662 38.25 -10.31 -10.58
CA MET A 662 38.79 -11.09 -9.44
C MET A 662 37.91 -11.09 -8.19
N GLY A 663 36.64 -10.70 -8.28
CA GLY A 663 35.73 -10.60 -7.14
C GLY A 663 36.04 -9.44 -6.17
N LEU A 664 36.82 -8.46 -6.59
CA LEU A 664 37.19 -7.29 -5.78
C LEU A 664 35.96 -6.48 -5.36
N PRO A 665 36.00 -5.76 -4.23
CA PRO A 665 35.05 -4.72 -3.92
C PRO A 665 34.93 -3.71 -5.06
N LEU A 666 33.74 -3.20 -5.32
CA LEU A 666 33.50 -2.32 -6.47
C LEU A 666 34.41 -1.08 -6.51
N LYS A 667 34.69 -0.47 -5.36
CA LYS A 667 35.59 0.69 -5.26
C LYS A 667 37.02 0.34 -5.63
N GLU A 668 37.47 -0.85 -5.27
CA GLU A 668 38.83 -1.36 -5.62
C GLU A 668 38.90 -1.78 -7.09
N ALA A 669 37.77 -2.08 -7.72
CA ALA A 669 37.66 -2.39 -9.12
C ALA A 669 37.40 -1.14 -9.99
N ASP A 670 37.71 0.06 -9.52
CA ASP A 670 37.56 1.35 -10.21
C ASP A 670 36.11 1.75 -10.57
N CYS A 671 35.13 1.32 -9.75
CA CYS A 671 33.74 1.72 -9.90
C CYS A 671 33.55 3.19 -9.52
N ILE A 672 32.93 3.98 -10.40
CA ILE A 672 32.61 5.38 -10.17
C ILE A 672 31.25 5.63 -9.52
N SER A 673 30.58 4.58 -9.07
CA SER A 673 29.25 4.64 -8.43
C SER A 673 28.20 5.43 -9.23
N CYS A 674 28.19 5.28 -10.57
CA CYS A 674 27.24 6.01 -11.42
C CYS A 674 25.81 5.40 -11.45
N GLY A 675 25.62 4.18 -10.97
CA GLY A 675 24.33 3.50 -10.91
C GLY A 675 23.74 3.05 -12.27
N LEU A 676 24.45 3.23 -13.38
CA LEU A 676 23.93 2.86 -14.71
C LEU A 676 23.60 1.37 -14.82
N CYS A 677 24.43 0.50 -14.23
CA CYS A 677 24.22 -0.93 -14.18
C CYS A 677 22.90 -1.32 -13.46
N VAL A 678 22.49 -0.56 -12.46
CA VAL A 678 21.20 -0.71 -11.75
C VAL A 678 20.06 -0.28 -12.66
N SER A 679 20.17 0.91 -13.27
CA SER A 679 19.12 1.47 -14.13
C SER A 679 18.81 0.65 -15.38
N VAL A 680 19.76 -0.15 -15.89
CA VAL A 680 19.53 -1.00 -17.08
C VAL A 680 19.18 -2.43 -16.73
N CYS A 681 19.19 -2.81 -15.45
CA CYS A 681 18.85 -4.17 -15.04
C CYS A 681 17.35 -4.44 -15.25
N PRO A 682 16.95 -5.47 -16.01
CA PRO A 682 15.54 -5.75 -16.25
C PRO A 682 14.88 -6.58 -15.15
N THR A 683 15.62 -6.86 -14.06
CA THR A 683 15.16 -7.65 -12.92
C THR A 683 15.76 -7.10 -11.64
N GLY A 684 15.26 -7.51 -10.47
CA GLY A 684 15.82 -7.13 -9.17
C GLY A 684 17.17 -7.76 -8.82
N ALA A 685 17.98 -8.11 -9.81
CA ALA A 685 19.35 -8.61 -9.59
C ALA A 685 20.31 -7.48 -9.16
N LEU A 686 20.02 -6.26 -9.55
CA LEU A 686 20.72 -5.05 -9.12
C LEU A 686 19.68 -4.06 -8.61
N THR A 687 19.71 -3.77 -7.32
CA THR A 687 18.76 -2.87 -6.67
C THR A 687 19.48 -1.80 -5.85
N GLU A 688 18.96 -0.59 -5.80
CA GLU A 688 19.53 0.47 -4.99
C GLU A 688 19.38 0.20 -3.49
N ASN A 689 20.39 0.61 -2.74
CA ASN A 689 20.29 0.74 -1.30
C ASN A 689 19.89 2.20 -1.00
N MET A 690 18.84 2.37 -0.25
CA MET A 690 18.51 3.69 0.31
C MET A 690 19.44 3.93 1.49
N ASN A 691 20.34 4.91 1.38
CA ASN A 691 21.31 5.19 2.44
C ASN A 691 20.60 5.65 3.71
N GLY A 692 20.94 5.01 4.85
CA GLY A 692 20.33 5.33 6.15
C GLY A 692 18.85 4.99 6.30
N MET A 693 18.17 4.51 5.24
CA MET A 693 16.76 4.16 5.22
C MET A 693 16.55 2.69 4.85
N LYS A 694 15.40 2.15 5.22
CA LYS A 694 14.95 0.86 4.71
C LYS A 694 14.52 1.01 3.26
N ALA A 695 15.09 0.17 2.40
CA ALA A 695 14.65 0.09 1.03
C ALA A 695 13.25 -0.55 0.95
N VAL A 696 12.35 0.07 0.20
CA VAL A 696 10.98 -0.38 0.00
C VAL A 696 10.61 -0.35 -1.48
N PRO A 697 9.99 -1.42 -2.01
CA PRO A 697 9.40 -1.37 -3.33
C PRO A 697 8.09 -0.58 -3.24
N LEU A 698 8.00 0.52 -3.96
CA LEU A 698 6.82 1.38 -4.00
C LEU A 698 6.48 1.72 -5.45
N PRO A 699 5.20 1.94 -5.79
CA PRO A 699 4.85 2.53 -7.07
C PRO A 699 5.41 3.95 -7.13
N GLU A 700 6.14 4.27 -8.20
CA GLU A 700 6.88 5.51 -8.31
C GLU A 700 6.14 6.54 -9.13
N ASN A 701 6.09 7.78 -8.62
CA ASN A 701 5.81 8.97 -9.40
C ASN A 701 7.11 9.66 -9.76
N PHE A 702 7.12 10.47 -10.80
CA PHE A 702 8.34 11.09 -11.31
C PHE A 702 8.16 12.57 -11.53
N PHE A 703 9.23 13.34 -11.24
CA PHE A 703 9.36 14.72 -11.67
C PHE A 703 10.77 14.96 -12.20
N THR A 704 10.89 16.00 -13.04
CA THR A 704 12.19 16.40 -13.57
C THR A 704 12.86 17.43 -12.67
N TYR A 705 14.17 17.31 -12.47
CA TYR A 705 14.95 18.19 -11.63
C TYR A 705 16.32 18.46 -12.25
N ARG A 706 16.91 19.62 -12.00
CA ARG A 706 18.31 19.89 -12.32
C ARG A 706 19.18 19.77 -11.08
N CYS A 707 20.21 18.93 -11.16
CA CYS A 707 21.13 18.72 -10.04
C CYS A 707 21.87 20.00 -9.71
N THR A 708 21.86 20.41 -8.45
CA THR A 708 22.51 21.62 -7.94
C THR A 708 23.82 21.35 -7.21
N LEU A 709 24.26 20.09 -7.13
CA LEU A 709 25.44 19.71 -6.34
C LEU A 709 26.77 20.13 -6.97
N CYS A 710 26.78 20.55 -8.22
CA CYS A 710 27.96 21.09 -8.91
C CYS A 710 27.56 21.84 -10.18
N SER A 711 28.54 22.50 -10.82
CA SER A 711 28.32 23.29 -12.05
C SER A 711 27.89 22.51 -13.30
N ALA A 712 27.89 21.16 -13.24
CA ALA A 712 27.45 20.35 -14.39
C ALA A 712 25.93 20.42 -14.63
N GLY A 713 25.11 20.66 -13.59
CA GLY A 713 23.67 20.88 -13.69
C GLY A 713 22.92 19.77 -14.43
N CYS A 714 23.26 18.51 -14.16
CA CYS A 714 22.68 17.36 -14.83
C CYS A 714 21.16 17.35 -14.72
N ALA A 715 20.49 17.09 -15.83
CA ALA A 715 19.04 16.90 -15.84
C ALA A 715 18.69 15.51 -15.26
N LEU A 716 17.82 15.48 -14.27
CA LEU A 716 17.45 14.30 -13.52
C LEU A 716 15.96 13.98 -13.70
N LEU A 717 15.65 12.70 -13.64
CA LEU A 717 14.32 12.18 -13.35
C LEU A 717 14.36 11.67 -11.92
N VAL A 718 13.60 12.28 -11.03
CA VAL A 718 13.55 11.94 -9.60
C VAL A 718 12.26 11.18 -9.34
N SER A 719 12.34 10.03 -8.69
CA SER A 719 11.18 9.25 -8.32
C SER A 719 10.81 9.45 -6.87
N HIS A 720 9.51 9.43 -6.59
CA HIS A 720 8.97 9.62 -5.25
C HIS A 720 7.64 8.89 -5.06
N TYR A 721 7.31 8.66 -3.79
CA TYR A 721 5.98 8.23 -3.34
C TYR A 721 5.51 9.16 -2.23
N GLY A 722 4.49 9.98 -2.50
CA GLY A 722 4.17 11.09 -1.61
C GLY A 722 5.38 12.00 -1.39
N ASN A 723 5.75 12.19 -0.12
CA ASN A 723 6.91 12.98 0.28
C ASN A 723 8.23 12.18 0.35
N ALA A 724 8.17 10.86 0.21
CA ALA A 724 9.35 10.01 0.21
C ALA A 724 10.03 10.02 -1.15
N VAL A 725 11.20 10.65 -1.26
CA VAL A 725 12.04 10.58 -2.45
C VAL A 725 12.79 9.25 -2.45
N LEU A 726 12.69 8.53 -3.58
CA LEU A 726 13.18 7.16 -3.66
C LEU A 726 14.52 7.07 -4.39
N LYS A 727 14.62 7.66 -5.60
CA LYS A 727 15.85 7.63 -6.40
C LYS A 727 15.93 8.78 -7.39
N ALA A 728 17.12 9.04 -7.92
CA ALA A 728 17.38 9.98 -8.99
C ALA A 728 18.14 9.29 -10.14
N VAL A 729 17.64 9.39 -11.37
CA VAL A 729 18.25 8.82 -12.57
C VAL A 729 18.48 9.90 -13.62
N PRO A 730 19.35 9.69 -14.62
CA PRO A 730 19.49 10.63 -15.73
C PRO A 730 18.17 10.81 -16.46
N LEU A 731 17.82 12.06 -16.80
CA LEU A 731 16.63 12.32 -17.62
C LEU A 731 16.89 11.79 -19.05
N PRO A 732 16.06 10.87 -19.57
CA PRO A 732 16.26 10.33 -20.91
C PRO A 732 16.32 11.41 -22.01
N GLY A 733 17.29 11.31 -22.91
CA GLY A 733 17.43 12.21 -24.06
C GLY A 733 17.97 13.61 -23.76
N LYS A 734 18.50 13.86 -22.56
CA LYS A 734 19.18 15.09 -22.14
C LYS A 734 20.65 14.84 -21.79
N ASP A 735 21.39 15.92 -21.56
CA ASP A 735 22.83 16.14 -21.55
C ASP A 735 23.76 15.10 -20.88
N ALA A 736 23.27 14.18 -20.09
CA ALA A 736 24.09 13.18 -19.42
C ALA A 736 23.45 11.80 -19.42
N ASP A 737 24.14 10.82 -20.00
CA ASP A 737 23.75 9.42 -19.91
C ASP A 737 24.11 8.77 -18.56
N VAL A 738 24.98 9.43 -17.80
CA VAL A 738 25.60 8.92 -16.57
C VAL A 738 25.66 10.03 -15.54
N LEU A 739 25.23 9.76 -14.31
CA LEU A 739 25.35 10.66 -13.19
C LEU A 739 26.63 10.35 -12.38
N CYS A 740 27.13 11.34 -11.66
CA CYS A 740 28.13 11.09 -10.63
C CYS A 740 27.48 10.51 -9.38
N GLU A 741 28.29 9.92 -8.50
CA GLU A 741 27.86 9.38 -7.21
C GLU A 741 26.96 10.33 -6.42
N ARG A 742 27.30 11.61 -6.35
CA ARG A 742 26.54 12.62 -5.60
C ARG A 742 25.14 12.85 -6.19
N GLY A 743 25.05 13.05 -7.50
CA GLY A 743 23.77 13.29 -8.16
C GLY A 743 22.87 12.05 -8.20
N ARG A 744 23.48 10.87 -8.17
CA ARG A 744 22.75 9.60 -8.26
C ARG A 744 22.24 9.09 -6.90
N PHE A 745 23.07 9.11 -5.87
CA PHE A 745 22.80 8.44 -4.60
C PHE A 745 22.71 9.38 -3.40
N LEU A 746 23.38 10.52 -3.42
CA LEU A 746 23.36 11.44 -2.27
C LEU A 746 22.32 12.55 -2.40
N LEU A 747 21.82 12.82 -3.61
CA LEU A 747 20.79 13.82 -3.83
C LEU A 747 19.45 13.43 -3.16
N PRO A 748 18.94 12.19 -3.30
CA PRO A 748 17.71 11.79 -2.61
C PRO A 748 17.72 12.02 -1.10
N GLU A 749 18.85 11.83 -0.42
CA GLU A 749 18.97 12.08 1.02
C GLU A 749 18.83 13.56 1.41
N ARG A 750 19.11 14.45 0.46
CA ARG A 750 19.04 15.90 0.68
C ARG A 750 17.71 16.51 0.27
N PHE A 751 16.88 15.75 -0.43
CA PHE A 751 15.50 16.13 -0.67
C PHE A 751 14.70 15.96 0.63
N THR A 752 14.65 17.01 1.41
CA THR A 752 13.55 17.19 2.34
C THR A 752 12.48 17.96 1.59
N LEU A 753 11.33 17.36 1.37
CA LEU A 753 10.17 18.04 0.86
C LEU A 753 9.77 19.09 1.90
N GLY A 754 9.72 20.32 1.47
CA GLY A 754 9.76 21.45 2.37
C GLY A 754 8.39 21.99 2.76
N ASP A 755 8.41 23.10 3.45
CA ASP A 755 7.26 23.80 4.00
C ASP A 755 6.25 24.19 2.92
N SER A 756 4.97 23.96 3.16
CA SER A 756 3.91 24.33 2.21
C SER A 756 3.81 25.85 2.07
N MET A 757 3.30 26.33 0.93
CA MET A 757 3.05 27.78 0.76
C MET A 757 2.06 28.35 1.79
N GLU A 758 1.27 27.50 2.45
CA GLU A 758 0.38 27.89 3.54
C GLU A 758 1.16 28.16 4.85
N GLU A 759 2.21 27.38 5.12
CA GLU A 759 3.12 27.64 6.24
C GLU A 759 3.91 28.92 6.03
N VAL A 760 4.35 29.20 4.80
CA VAL A 760 4.96 30.48 4.42
C VAL A 760 4.01 31.63 4.70
N LYS A 761 2.73 31.55 4.29
CA LYS A 761 1.72 32.59 4.55
C LYS A 761 1.44 32.74 6.04
N THR A 762 1.43 31.63 6.80
CA THR A 762 1.22 31.63 8.25
C THR A 762 2.36 32.29 8.98
N ALA A 763 3.60 31.98 8.63
CA ALA A 763 4.80 32.62 9.17
C ALA A 763 4.80 34.13 8.88
N PHE A 764 4.47 34.50 7.64
CA PHE A 764 4.32 35.89 7.25
C PHE A 764 3.21 36.62 8.02
N GLY A 765 2.06 35.98 8.20
CA GLY A 765 0.95 36.52 9.01
C GLY A 765 1.32 36.76 10.48
N ARG A 766 2.19 35.90 11.06
CA ARG A 766 2.75 36.11 12.40
C ARG A 766 3.64 37.34 12.44
N ILE A 767 4.59 37.45 11.54
CA ILE A 767 5.56 38.56 11.45
C ILE A 767 4.84 39.90 11.29
N LEU A 768 3.77 39.95 10.49
CA LEU A 768 2.94 41.17 10.33
C LEU A 768 2.15 41.54 11.59
N LYS A 769 1.61 40.55 12.31
CA LYS A 769 0.82 40.79 13.53
C LYS A 769 1.67 41.35 14.69
N ASP A 770 2.92 40.93 14.78
CA ASP A 770 3.83 41.35 15.84
C ASP A 770 4.39 42.77 15.64
N GLY A 771 3.97 43.49 14.58
CA GLY A 771 4.33 44.87 14.32
C GLY A 771 5.84 45.10 14.07
N ALA A 772 6.57 44.03 13.80
CA ALA A 772 8.01 44.01 13.75
C ALA A 772 8.61 44.45 12.41
N VAL A 773 7.77 44.74 11.40
CA VAL A 773 8.25 44.99 10.02
C VAL A 773 8.04 46.43 9.61
N SER A 774 9.14 47.15 9.38
CA SER A 774 9.10 48.45 8.73
C SER A 774 9.23 48.32 7.21
N ALA A 775 8.46 49.16 6.50
CA ALA A 775 8.47 49.23 5.06
C ALA A 775 9.90 49.40 4.47
N GLY A 776 10.22 48.64 3.44
CA GLY A 776 11.51 48.71 2.71
C GLY A 776 12.65 47.88 3.34
N LYS A 777 12.33 47.04 4.34
CA LYS A 777 13.34 46.22 5.03
C LYS A 777 13.07 44.72 4.92
N ILE A 778 12.29 44.31 3.94
CA ILE A 778 11.97 42.90 3.66
C ILE A 778 12.81 42.44 2.46
N GLY A 779 13.49 41.31 2.62
CA GLY A 779 14.17 40.59 1.55
C GLY A 779 13.49 39.28 1.26
N VAL A 780 13.42 38.88 0.01
CA VAL A 780 13.02 37.54 -0.43
C VAL A 780 14.16 36.97 -1.26
N LEU A 781 14.77 35.91 -0.77
CA LEU A 781 15.83 35.19 -1.48
C LEU A 781 15.23 33.90 -2.04
N ILE A 782 15.55 33.62 -3.28
CA ILE A 782 15.13 32.39 -3.95
C ILE A 782 16.40 31.65 -4.36
N SER A 783 16.55 30.46 -3.83
CA SER A 783 17.67 29.60 -4.19
C SER A 783 17.57 29.13 -5.63
N ALA A 784 18.73 28.97 -6.26
CA ALA A 784 18.83 28.31 -7.57
C ALA A 784 18.40 26.83 -7.55
N SER A 785 18.26 26.24 -6.36
CA SER A 785 17.71 24.88 -6.17
C SER A 785 16.19 24.80 -6.38
N CYS A 786 15.48 25.92 -6.40
CA CYS A 786 14.04 25.96 -6.62
C CYS A 786 13.68 25.59 -8.07
N GLY A 787 12.73 24.67 -8.25
CA GLY A 787 12.21 24.33 -9.57
C GLY A 787 11.30 25.42 -10.15
N GLU A 788 11.06 25.38 -11.47
CA GLU A 788 10.33 26.41 -12.23
C GLU A 788 8.96 26.76 -11.62
N LYS A 789 8.13 25.74 -11.30
CA LYS A 789 6.82 25.94 -10.65
C LYS A 789 6.89 26.57 -9.26
N GLN A 790 7.96 26.31 -8.54
CA GLN A 790 8.20 26.92 -7.24
C GLN A 790 8.57 28.38 -7.38
N ILE A 791 9.47 28.70 -8.32
CA ILE A 791 9.86 30.07 -8.64
C ILE A 791 8.63 30.87 -9.03
N GLU A 792 7.73 30.33 -9.88
CA GLU A 792 6.46 30.98 -10.20
C GLU A 792 5.59 31.28 -8.99
N LYS A 793 5.42 30.28 -8.08
CA LYS A 793 4.63 30.46 -6.86
C LYS A 793 5.27 31.48 -5.89
N ILE A 794 6.59 31.41 -5.71
CA ILE A 794 7.32 32.33 -4.83
C ILE A 794 7.25 33.76 -5.41
N THR A 795 7.41 33.90 -6.72
CA THR A 795 7.32 35.18 -7.42
C THR A 795 5.90 35.76 -7.31
N ALA A 796 4.86 34.93 -7.45
CA ALA A 796 3.47 35.32 -7.23
C ALA A 796 3.24 35.76 -5.78
N PHE A 797 3.78 35.01 -4.79
CA PHE A 797 3.74 35.38 -3.38
C PHE A 797 4.46 36.69 -3.11
N ALA A 798 5.69 36.86 -3.57
CA ALA A 798 6.44 38.10 -3.41
C ALA A 798 5.73 39.28 -4.07
N SER A 799 5.11 39.08 -5.22
CA SER A 799 4.29 40.12 -5.90
C SER A 799 3.00 40.44 -5.14
N ALA A 800 2.40 39.49 -4.43
CA ALA A 800 1.21 39.69 -3.62
C ALA A 800 1.53 40.40 -2.28
N LEU A 801 2.75 40.24 -1.76
CA LEU A 801 3.21 40.93 -0.55
C LEU A 801 3.25 42.45 -0.71
N MET A 802 3.67 42.95 -1.89
CA MET A 802 3.85 44.36 -2.11
C MET A 802 2.57 45.20 -2.06
N PRO A 803 1.42 44.77 -2.67
CA PRO A 803 0.16 45.52 -2.52
C PRO A 803 -0.39 45.49 -1.07
N ALA A 804 -0.28 44.40 -0.37
CA ALA A 804 -0.70 44.29 1.02
C ALA A 804 0.14 45.20 1.93
N PHE A 805 1.41 45.31 1.64
CA PHE A 805 2.35 46.17 2.33
C PHE A 805 2.10 47.67 2.05
N ILE A 806 1.81 48.01 0.81
CA ILE A 806 1.40 49.35 0.38
C ILE A 806 0.06 49.72 1.02
N ALA A 807 -0.90 48.79 1.06
CA ALA A 807 -2.19 49.03 1.67
C ALA A 807 -2.11 49.20 3.21
N SER A 808 -1.22 48.46 3.89
CA SER A 808 -1.01 48.65 5.35
C SER A 808 -0.21 49.92 5.71
N ASN A 809 0.60 50.43 4.77
CA ASN A 809 1.40 51.63 4.94
C ASN A 809 0.75 52.94 4.40
N SER A 810 -0.45 52.85 3.83
CA SER A 810 -1.20 54.01 3.39
C SER A 810 -1.55 55.00 4.53
N MET A 811 -1.14 54.68 5.78
CA MET A 811 -1.15 55.61 6.90
C MET A 811 0.12 56.49 7.04
N GLY A 812 0.85 56.72 5.99
CA GLY A 812 1.56 58.02 5.95
C GLY A 812 3.06 58.11 6.02
N LYS A 813 3.88 57.22 5.42
CA LYS A 813 5.25 57.62 5.00
C LYS A 813 5.71 56.90 3.74
N PRO A 814 6.28 57.60 2.72
CA PRO A 814 6.85 56.98 1.55
C PRO A 814 8.09 56.16 1.90
N VAL A 815 8.28 55.07 1.14
CA VAL A 815 9.50 54.26 1.19
C VAL A 815 10.71 55.18 0.91
N PRO A 816 11.76 55.22 1.73
CA PRO A 816 12.93 56.05 1.47
C PRO A 816 13.55 55.68 0.12
N GLU A 817 13.87 56.73 -0.69
CA GLU A 817 14.45 56.62 -2.05
C GLU A 817 15.67 55.67 -2.11
N LYS A 818 16.50 55.67 -1.05
CA LYS A 818 17.67 54.78 -0.96
C LYS A 818 17.37 53.27 -1.04
N TYR A 819 16.14 52.83 -0.79
CA TYR A 819 15.71 51.45 -0.88
C TYR A 819 14.91 51.20 -2.19
N ALA A 820 14.41 52.26 -2.83
CA ALA A 820 13.63 52.12 -4.06
C ALA A 820 14.48 51.56 -5.23
N ASP A 821 15.75 52.00 -5.33
CA ASP A 821 16.67 51.52 -6.39
C ASP A 821 17.21 50.12 -6.15
N SER A 822 17.08 49.58 -4.97
CA SER A 822 17.67 48.33 -4.56
C SER A 822 16.67 47.19 -4.43
N MET A 823 15.39 47.51 -4.34
CA MET A 823 14.30 46.53 -4.40
C MET A 823 13.96 46.20 -5.85
N ASP A 824 14.82 46.56 -6.78
CA ASP A 824 14.51 46.67 -8.16
C ASP A 824 15.26 45.70 -9.04
N THR A 825 14.91 44.43 -9.01
CA THR A 825 15.53 43.69 -10.09
C THR A 825 14.64 42.64 -10.76
N ALA A 826 13.91 41.84 -10.08
CA ALA A 826 13.21 40.77 -10.76
C ALA A 826 11.82 41.13 -11.30
N VAL A 827 11.16 42.14 -10.79
CA VAL A 827 9.76 42.42 -11.10
C VAL A 827 9.53 43.78 -11.83
N ARG A 828 10.52 44.62 -11.95
CA ARG A 828 10.41 45.90 -12.72
C ARG A 828 10.20 45.70 -14.21
N LYS A 829 10.65 44.63 -14.85
CA LYS A 829 10.35 44.37 -16.26
C LYS A 829 8.85 44.28 -16.56
N ASN A 830 8.02 44.00 -15.53
CA ASN A 830 6.57 43.95 -15.64
C ASN A 830 5.87 45.13 -14.94
N GLY A 831 6.57 46.19 -14.59
CA GLY A 831 5.99 47.42 -14.04
C GLY A 831 5.52 47.35 -12.56
N LYS A 832 5.89 46.32 -11.82
CA LYS A 832 5.55 46.17 -10.40
C LYS A 832 6.82 45.87 -9.61
N GLY A 833 7.29 46.84 -8.83
CA GLY A 833 8.49 46.68 -8.01
C GLY A 833 8.27 45.66 -6.89
N SER A 834 9.11 44.64 -6.77
CA SER A 834 9.15 43.68 -5.67
C SER A 834 10.59 43.53 -5.17
N GLY A 835 10.77 43.41 -3.86
CA GLY A 835 12.09 43.20 -3.28
C GLY A 835 12.55 41.75 -3.33
N VAL A 836 12.50 41.14 -4.52
CA VAL A 836 12.95 39.77 -4.72
C VAL A 836 14.38 39.79 -5.23
N SER A 837 15.28 39.13 -4.51
CA SER A 837 16.68 38.92 -4.93
C SER A 837 16.99 37.45 -4.87
N ALA A 838 17.72 36.94 -5.84
CA ALA A 838 18.16 35.56 -5.92
C ALA A 838 19.64 35.42 -5.55
N LEU A 839 19.97 34.49 -4.72
CA LEU A 839 21.33 34.01 -4.48
C LEU A 839 21.57 32.86 -5.47
N THR A 840 22.40 33.08 -6.47
CA THR A 840 22.72 32.02 -7.43
C THR A 840 23.96 31.26 -6.97
N ILE A 841 23.73 30.02 -6.61
CA ILE A 841 24.79 29.03 -6.39
C ILE A 841 24.55 27.92 -7.38
N GLY A 842 25.27 27.89 -8.48
CA GLY A 842 25.19 26.85 -9.51
C GLY A 842 24.40 27.20 -10.76
N VAL A 843 23.92 26.23 -11.50
CA VAL A 843 23.60 26.27 -12.94
C VAL A 843 22.18 26.73 -13.26
N ASN A 844 21.32 27.02 -12.31
CA ASN A 844 19.95 27.47 -12.55
C ASN A 844 19.80 28.97 -12.84
N ASP A 845 20.86 29.66 -13.11
CA ASP A 845 20.85 31.10 -13.47
C ASP A 845 19.96 31.44 -14.69
N GLU A 846 19.83 30.51 -15.63
CA GLU A 846 18.97 30.70 -16.79
C GLU A 846 17.49 30.69 -16.41
N ILE A 847 17.06 29.76 -15.58
CA ILE A 847 15.68 29.69 -15.10
C ILE A 847 15.32 30.93 -14.29
N LEU A 848 16.19 31.35 -13.39
CA LEU A 848 15.97 32.53 -12.57
C LEU A 848 15.88 33.80 -13.48
N LYS A 849 16.74 33.89 -14.50
CA LYS A 849 16.72 34.98 -15.46
C LYS A 849 15.47 34.99 -16.34
N GLU A 850 14.99 33.84 -16.76
CA GLU A 850 13.74 33.73 -17.52
C GLU A 850 12.54 34.24 -16.70
N HIS A 851 12.55 34.03 -15.39
CA HIS A 851 11.55 34.58 -14.46
C HIS A 851 11.86 36.02 -13.99
N GLY A 852 12.87 36.67 -14.56
CA GLY A 852 13.22 38.04 -14.24
C GLY A 852 13.89 38.24 -12.90
N ILE A 853 14.51 37.20 -12.36
CA ILE A 853 15.22 37.21 -11.06
C ILE A 853 16.72 37.32 -11.32
N GLU A 854 17.34 38.37 -10.81
CA GLU A 854 18.78 38.59 -11.00
C GLU A 854 19.60 38.06 -9.83
N PRO A 855 20.87 37.70 -10.04
CA PRO A 855 21.77 37.28 -8.95
C PRO A 855 21.88 38.29 -7.84
N LEU A 856 22.07 37.83 -6.62
CA LEU A 856 22.28 38.70 -5.46
C LEU A 856 23.53 39.56 -5.65
N THR A 857 23.37 40.85 -5.70
CA THR A 857 24.51 41.79 -5.86
C THR A 857 25.30 41.92 -4.54
N ALA A 858 26.58 42.28 -4.63
CA ALA A 858 27.42 42.54 -3.48
C ALA A 858 26.84 43.59 -2.52
N LYS A 859 26.09 44.57 -3.06
CA LYS A 859 25.38 45.60 -2.29
C LYS A 859 24.21 45.01 -1.50
N GLN A 860 23.42 44.13 -2.11
CA GLN A 860 22.30 43.47 -1.45
C GLN A 860 22.80 42.48 -0.38
N LYS A 861 23.89 41.78 -0.67
CA LYS A 861 24.56 40.91 0.32
C LYS A 861 25.00 41.72 1.54
N ALA A 862 25.65 42.86 1.34
CA ALA A 862 26.05 43.77 2.43
C ALA A 862 24.84 44.21 3.29
N TRP A 863 23.67 44.48 2.72
CA TRP A 863 22.49 44.89 3.51
C TRP A 863 21.97 43.77 4.40
N ILE A 864 22.07 42.52 3.98
CA ILE A 864 21.70 41.34 4.79
C ILE A 864 22.71 41.21 5.93
N GLU A 865 23.99 41.20 5.61
CA GLU A 865 25.09 41.03 6.57
C GLU A 865 25.24 42.19 7.56
N THR A 866 24.81 43.40 7.23
CA THR A 866 24.82 44.56 8.14
C THR A 866 23.52 44.72 8.96
N GLY A 867 22.48 43.95 8.64
CA GLY A 867 21.17 44.05 9.31
C GLY A 867 20.32 45.20 8.80
N GLU A 868 20.65 45.79 7.65
CA GLU A 868 19.78 46.78 7.01
C GLU A 868 18.49 46.15 6.47
N ILE A 869 18.49 44.84 6.16
CA ILE A 869 17.31 44.02 5.98
C ILE A 869 16.86 43.50 7.35
N GLU A 870 15.66 43.83 7.78
CA GLU A 870 15.13 43.43 9.08
C GLU A 870 14.37 42.09 9.04
N THR A 871 13.77 41.77 7.91
CA THR A 871 13.03 40.50 7.68
C THR A 871 13.49 39.87 6.37
N LEU A 872 13.89 38.61 6.44
CA LEU A 872 14.37 37.87 5.29
C LEU A 872 13.61 36.55 5.14
N PHE A 873 12.95 36.38 4.00
CA PHE A 873 12.37 35.13 3.58
C PHE A 873 13.32 34.43 2.65
N VAL A 874 13.69 33.22 2.99
CA VAL A 874 14.63 32.40 2.23
C VAL A 874 13.94 31.15 1.74
N PHE A 875 13.98 30.93 0.44
CA PHE A 875 13.40 29.76 -0.21
C PHE A 875 14.50 28.89 -0.80
N GLY A 876 14.67 27.69 -0.29
CA GLY A 876 15.70 26.74 -0.67
C GLY A 876 16.83 26.57 0.35
N ASP A 877 17.79 25.68 0.05
CA ASP A 877 18.78 25.19 1.00
C ASP A 877 20.18 25.82 0.87
N ASP A 878 20.48 26.68 -0.13
CA ASP A 878 21.84 26.98 -0.57
C ASP A 878 22.38 28.32 -0.09
N ILE A 879 22.02 28.77 1.11
CA ILE A 879 22.44 30.10 1.61
C ILE A 879 23.60 30.07 2.62
N TRP A 880 24.36 29.02 2.66
CA TRP A 880 25.42 28.78 3.64
C TRP A 880 26.53 29.82 3.69
N GLU A 881 26.69 30.64 2.66
CA GLU A 881 27.69 31.68 2.59
C GLU A 881 27.19 33.05 3.05
N LEU A 882 25.94 33.14 3.48
CA LEU A 882 25.33 34.41 3.85
C LEU A 882 25.22 34.54 5.40
N ASP A 883 25.86 35.54 5.97
CA ASP A 883 25.70 35.80 7.40
C ASP A 883 24.37 36.53 7.68
N THR A 884 23.38 35.78 8.11
CA THR A 884 22.06 36.31 8.49
C THR A 884 21.93 36.66 9.97
N SER A 885 23.02 36.57 10.75
CA SER A 885 22.99 36.75 12.21
C SER A 885 22.49 38.12 12.67
N LYS A 886 22.52 39.13 11.80
CA LYS A 886 22.04 40.49 12.09
C LYS A 886 20.63 40.79 11.59
N VAL A 887 20.00 39.84 10.92
CA VAL A 887 18.61 39.96 10.48
C VAL A 887 17.70 39.65 11.67
N LYS A 888 16.73 40.53 11.98
CA LYS A 888 15.86 40.35 13.15
C LYS A 888 14.94 39.13 12.99
N ASN A 889 14.39 38.94 11.78
CA ASN A 889 13.47 37.88 11.46
C ASN A 889 13.96 37.19 10.20
N ALA A 890 14.68 36.10 10.32
CA ALA A 890 15.09 35.26 9.21
C ALA A 890 14.26 33.96 9.23
N GLU A 891 13.40 33.76 8.24
CA GLU A 891 12.60 32.53 8.07
C GLU A 891 13.09 31.83 6.81
N GLN A 892 13.56 30.61 6.98
CA GLN A 892 13.97 29.74 5.89
C GLN A 892 12.88 28.71 5.59
N PHE A 893 12.50 28.59 4.35
CA PHE A 893 11.48 27.67 3.90
C PHE A 893 12.07 26.63 2.95
N LYS A 894 11.79 25.37 3.23
CA LYS A 894 11.98 24.28 2.32
C LYS A 894 10.65 24.08 1.58
N ILE A 895 10.64 24.19 0.26
CA ILE A 895 9.39 24.24 -0.49
C ILE A 895 9.00 22.87 -0.99
N GLU A 896 7.73 22.50 -0.80
CA GLU A 896 7.15 21.29 -1.40
C GLU A 896 7.10 21.35 -2.94
N PHE A 897 7.37 20.23 -3.55
CA PHE A 897 7.33 20.03 -4.99
C PHE A 897 5.92 19.83 -5.55
#